data_4c6db22b5283b710bd005cf171181164
#
_entry.id   4c6db22b5283b710bd005cf171181164
#
_cell.length_a   1.000
_cell.length_b   1.000
_cell.length_c   1.000
_cell.angle_alpha   90.00
_cell.angle_beta   90.00
_cell.angle_gamma   90.00
#
_symmetry.space_group_name_H-M   'P 1'
#
loop_
_entity.id
_entity.type
_entity.pdbx_description
1 polymer ?
#
loop_
_entity_poly.entity_id
_entity_poly.type
_entity_poly.pdbx_seq_one_letter_code
_entity_poly.pdbx_strand_id
1 'polypeptide(L)'
;ESDGALYTLCSLYGIIPEGFYTPEAYTLCKRLEFKNLLGRFEKDAAANDSKIAESFRQIEDKKEFLQYLKKAQKQKEIGLWLITEPVDATTKKEELLGVALSVSDEETVFYALTHEKEPEGQLSLFAEAVESVDDTAEITEALQELSAGTDTQIATFDVKHQYDYLDRSSTEQYFDVLIAAYLLNPLKNDYDMEAIASEHLGILIPGRAEVFGKRDFRTLLSEDAGKAMEYACYGAYVSRKGKKVLKDKLEAAGMKCLMEEMEMPLSLVLYDMQKEGVAVKREELKAYGDALVARIEELEQSIHTQAGTEFNINSPKQLGEVLFETMQIPGGKKTKTGYSTAADVLEKLSADYPIVRDILEYRGLTKLKSTYADGLAAFIEEDGRIHTNFNQTITATGRISSTEPNLQNIPMRMELGRQIRKVFIPREGYEFMDADYSQIELRVLAHMSGDEQLIDAYRQEEDIHRITASKVFHTPFEQVTDLQRRNAKAVNFGIVYGISSFGLSQDLSISKKEAAQYIEQYFATYPKVKEFIDKLVADAKEKGYTETMFGRRRPIPELSSSNFMQRSFGERVAMNAPIQGTAADIIKIAMIKVWKALKEEGLKSRLILQVHDELLVETAQEEEARVREILTENMKSAADLAVTLEIDLHTGNNWYEAK
;
A
#
# COMPACT_ATOMS: atom_id res chain seq x y z
N GLU A 1 2.43 17.46 38.43
CA GLU A 1 2.46 16.00 38.76
C GLU A 1 3.38 15.20 37.78
N SER A 2 3.49 15.57 36.49
CA SER A 2 4.39 14.92 35.52
C SER A 2 5.88 15.20 35.81
N ASP A 3 6.21 16.37 36.31
CA ASP A 3 7.60 16.76 36.60
C ASP A 3 8.16 16.01 37.81
N GLY A 4 7.30 15.63 38.79
CA GLY A 4 7.69 14.84 39.95
C GLY A 4 8.06 13.39 39.63
N ALA A 5 7.43 12.77 38.63
CA ALA A 5 7.73 11.41 38.21
C ALA A 5 9.07 11.30 37.44
N LEU A 6 9.39 12.31 36.64
CA LEU A 6 10.66 12.41 35.93
C LEU A 6 11.82 12.64 36.92
N TYR A 7 11.62 13.51 37.94
CA TYR A 7 12.58 13.76 39.02
C TYR A 7 12.88 12.47 39.80
N THR A 8 11.86 11.68 40.10
CA THR A 8 12.01 10.44 40.84
C THR A 8 12.79 9.38 40.02
N LEU A 9 12.56 9.30 38.72
CA LEU A 9 13.31 8.41 37.83
C LEU A 9 14.78 8.82 37.68
N CYS A 10 15.06 10.10 37.49
CA CYS A 10 16.43 10.62 37.39
C CYS A 10 17.20 10.48 38.72
N SER A 11 16.54 10.68 39.86
CA SER A 11 17.12 10.49 41.21
C SER A 11 17.46 9.02 41.50
N LEU A 12 16.63 8.07 41.05
CA LEU A 12 16.86 6.62 41.20
C LEU A 12 18.09 6.09 40.43
N TYR A 13 18.46 6.75 39.33
CA TYR A 13 19.59 6.37 38.51
C TYR A 13 20.85 7.22 38.72
N GLY A 14 20.86 8.10 39.75
CA GLY A 14 22.05 8.88 40.10
C GLY A 14 22.40 9.98 39.08
N ILE A 15 21.49 10.32 38.19
CA ILE A 15 21.65 11.41 37.23
C ILE A 15 21.11 12.69 37.88
N ILE A 16 21.99 13.57 38.30
CA ILE A 16 21.64 14.93 38.75
C ILE A 16 21.97 15.86 37.58
N PRO A 17 21.01 16.25 36.74
CA PRO A 17 21.30 17.18 35.65
C PRO A 17 21.31 18.61 36.15
N GLU A 18 22.21 19.43 35.62
CA GLU A 18 22.19 20.90 35.78
C GLU A 18 20.97 21.55 35.09
N GLY A 19 20.11 20.72 34.40
CA GLY A 19 18.83 21.08 33.81
C GLY A 19 18.08 19.83 33.33
N PHE A 20 16.73 19.89 33.26
CA PHE A 20 15.90 18.77 32.78
C PHE A 20 15.90 18.62 31.26
N TYR A 21 16.27 19.64 30.53
CA TYR A 21 16.14 19.76 29.09
C TYR A 21 17.51 19.69 28.41
N THR A 22 18.20 18.54 28.57
CA THR A 22 19.48 18.31 27.90
C THR A 22 19.30 17.76 26.50
N PRO A 23 20.29 17.85 25.58
CA PRO A 23 20.27 17.23 24.26
C PRO A 23 19.98 15.73 24.30
N GLU A 24 20.52 15.02 25.30
CA GLU A 24 20.28 13.58 25.49
C GLU A 24 18.83 13.28 25.91
N ALA A 25 18.26 14.13 26.79
CA ALA A 25 16.87 14.02 27.18
C ALA A 25 15.93 14.35 26.01
N TYR A 26 16.26 15.34 25.18
CA TYR A 26 15.55 15.64 23.93
C TYR A 26 15.57 14.44 22.99
N THR A 27 16.75 13.87 22.75
CA THR A 27 16.95 12.67 21.94
C THR A 27 16.12 11.49 22.43
N LEU A 28 16.11 11.26 23.75
CA LEU A 28 15.33 10.20 24.37
C LEU A 28 13.81 10.44 24.24
N CYS A 29 13.35 11.67 24.47
CA CYS A 29 11.95 12.05 24.33
C CYS A 29 11.48 11.92 22.88
N LYS A 30 12.31 12.26 21.91
CA LYS A 30 12.03 12.10 20.47
C LYS A 30 11.94 10.61 20.11
N ARG A 31 12.88 9.80 20.57
CA ARG A 31 12.88 8.33 20.36
C ARG A 31 11.68 7.64 21.01
N LEU A 32 11.19 8.15 22.15
CA LEU A 32 10.02 7.62 22.84
C LEU A 32 8.71 8.28 22.41
N GLU A 33 8.72 9.13 21.39
CA GLU A 33 7.57 9.84 20.85
C GLU A 33 6.79 10.69 21.86
N PHE A 34 7.47 11.25 22.86
CA PHE A 34 6.85 12.11 23.86
C PHE A 34 6.58 13.52 23.31
N LYS A 35 5.70 13.64 22.32
CA LYS A 35 5.41 14.90 21.61
C LYS A 35 5.12 16.10 22.52
N ASN A 36 4.41 15.88 23.62
CA ASN A 36 4.10 16.95 24.59
C ASN A 36 5.31 17.42 25.42
N LEU A 37 6.36 16.60 25.53
CA LEU A 37 7.59 16.98 26.23
C LEU A 37 8.58 17.66 25.28
N LEU A 38 8.62 17.29 24.01
CA LEU A 38 9.53 17.89 23.03
C LEU A 38 9.35 19.41 22.90
N GLY A 39 8.12 19.90 22.97
CA GLY A 39 7.83 21.34 22.91
C GLY A 39 8.30 22.16 24.13
N ARG A 40 8.84 21.50 25.16
CA ARG A 40 9.39 22.15 26.36
C ARG A 40 10.91 22.32 26.31
N PHE A 41 11.58 21.68 25.36
CA PHE A 41 13.01 21.85 25.16
C PHE A 41 13.29 23.19 24.48
N GLU A 42 14.28 23.91 24.95
CA GLU A 42 14.77 25.13 24.29
C GLU A 42 15.44 24.76 22.96
N LYS A 43 15.45 25.70 22.00
CA LYS A 43 15.98 25.48 20.66
C LYS A 43 17.46 25.04 20.64
N ASP A 44 18.21 25.34 21.68
CA ASP A 44 19.63 24.98 21.80
C ASP A 44 19.87 23.48 22.12
N ALA A 45 18.84 22.73 22.51
CA ALA A 45 18.96 21.29 22.70
C ALA A 45 19.08 20.51 21.39
N ALA A 46 18.78 21.16 20.26
CA ALA A 46 18.94 20.62 18.90
C ALA A 46 20.40 20.70 18.37
N ALA A 47 21.35 21.21 19.15
CA ALA A 47 22.71 21.58 18.72
C ALA A 47 23.65 20.45 18.30
N ASN A 48 23.23 19.16 18.38
CA ASN A 48 24.06 18.05 17.83
C ASN A 48 23.94 17.90 16.31
N ASP A 49 22.93 18.50 15.67
CA ASP A 49 22.69 18.40 14.24
C ASP A 49 23.50 19.43 13.43
N SER A 50 24.00 20.49 14.08
CA SER A 50 24.75 21.58 13.44
C SER A 50 26.04 21.12 12.73
N LYS A 51 26.69 20.08 13.23
CA LYS A 51 27.96 19.59 12.63
C LYS A 51 27.77 18.89 11.28
N ILE A 52 26.64 18.23 11.07
CA ILE A 52 26.36 17.57 9.79
C ILE A 52 26.04 18.63 8.73
N ALA A 53 25.21 19.62 9.11
CA ALA A 53 24.86 20.72 8.21
C ALA A 53 26.04 21.59 7.77
N GLU A 54 27.13 21.64 8.56
CA GLU A 54 28.38 22.33 8.17
C GLU A 54 29.01 21.76 6.89
N SER A 55 28.68 20.50 6.53
CA SER A 55 29.15 19.84 5.29
C SER A 55 28.25 20.12 4.09
N PHE A 56 27.14 20.86 4.27
CA PHE A 56 26.15 21.14 3.25
C PHE A 56 26.47 22.43 2.50
N ARG A 57 26.31 22.38 1.19
CA ARG A 57 26.63 23.51 0.34
C ARG A 57 25.65 23.61 -0.84
N GLN A 58 25.19 24.81 -1.15
CA GLN A 58 24.45 25.07 -2.39
C GLN A 58 25.44 25.34 -3.53
N ILE A 59 25.18 24.78 -4.69
CA ILE A 59 25.80 25.12 -5.95
C ILE A 59 24.83 26.00 -6.73
N GLU A 60 25.26 27.21 -7.11
CA GLU A 60 24.39 28.14 -7.84
C GLU A 60 24.65 28.09 -9.36
N ASP A 61 25.89 27.76 -9.75
CA ASP A 61 26.29 27.69 -11.17
C ASP A 61 26.00 26.31 -11.76
N LYS A 62 25.18 26.27 -12.83
CA LYS A 62 24.82 25.03 -13.54
C LYS A 62 26.01 24.25 -14.04
N LYS A 63 27.04 24.95 -14.59
CA LYS A 63 28.23 24.27 -15.14
C LYS A 63 29.04 23.62 -14.02
N GLU A 64 29.14 24.28 -12.87
CA GLU A 64 29.77 23.69 -11.68
C GLU A 64 29.01 22.44 -11.25
N PHE A 65 27.66 22.48 -11.21
CA PHE A 65 26.86 21.34 -10.82
C PHE A 65 26.99 20.16 -11.80
N LEU A 66 26.97 20.40 -13.11
CA LEU A 66 27.20 19.36 -14.13
C LEU A 66 28.59 18.72 -14.01
N GLN A 67 29.62 19.52 -13.68
CA GLN A 67 30.95 18.98 -13.40
C GLN A 67 30.96 18.14 -12.12
N TYR A 68 30.17 18.54 -11.13
CA TYR A 68 30.03 17.80 -9.90
C TYR A 68 29.35 16.45 -10.12
N LEU A 69 28.28 16.35 -10.93
CA LEU A 69 27.65 15.09 -11.33
C LEU A 69 28.66 14.14 -12.01
N LYS A 70 29.51 14.64 -12.91
CA LYS A 70 30.58 13.86 -13.53
C LYS A 70 31.66 13.39 -12.54
N LYS A 71 31.91 14.14 -11.46
CA LYS A 71 32.79 13.72 -10.36
C LYS A 71 32.13 12.64 -9.52
N ALA A 72 30.82 12.78 -9.25
CA ALA A 72 30.02 11.83 -8.50
C ALA A 72 29.91 10.47 -9.19
N GLN A 73 29.84 10.43 -10.51
CA GLN A 73 29.83 9.20 -11.31
C GLN A 73 31.09 8.32 -11.12
N LYS A 74 32.18 8.90 -10.61
CA LYS A 74 33.41 8.16 -10.29
C LYS A 74 33.45 7.60 -8.87
N GLN A 75 32.45 7.91 -8.05
CA GLN A 75 32.32 7.36 -6.71
C GLN A 75 31.70 5.97 -6.77
N LYS A 76 32.08 5.10 -5.84
CA LYS A 76 31.47 3.76 -5.71
C LYS A 76 30.04 3.83 -5.18
N GLU A 77 29.74 4.85 -4.38
CA GLU A 77 28.45 5.01 -3.71
C GLU A 77 28.16 6.49 -3.49
N ILE A 78 26.93 6.88 -3.78
CA ILE A 78 26.40 8.23 -3.56
C ILE A 78 25.02 8.17 -2.92
N GLY A 79 24.63 9.24 -2.22
CA GLY A 79 23.25 9.50 -1.86
C GLY A 79 22.67 10.54 -2.81
N LEU A 80 21.54 10.25 -3.40
CA LEU A 80 20.84 11.14 -4.32
C LEU A 80 19.40 11.33 -3.83
N TRP A 81 18.90 12.55 -3.83
CA TRP A 81 17.50 12.82 -3.61
C TRP A 81 17.01 13.93 -4.52
N LEU A 82 16.01 13.61 -5.33
CA LEU A 82 15.37 14.54 -6.25
C LEU A 82 14.14 15.13 -5.56
N ILE A 83 14.05 16.45 -5.54
CA ILE A 83 12.92 17.16 -4.96
C ILE A 83 11.94 17.49 -6.08
N THR A 84 10.79 16.84 -6.06
CA THR A 84 9.71 17.08 -7.02
C THR A 84 8.45 17.56 -6.29
N GLU A 85 7.66 18.39 -6.97
CA GLU A 85 6.33 18.81 -6.53
C GLU A 85 5.39 18.94 -7.73
N PRO A 86 4.07 18.80 -7.53
CA PRO A 86 3.09 19.06 -8.59
C PRO A 86 3.25 20.47 -9.16
N VAL A 87 3.09 20.59 -10.48
CA VAL A 87 3.15 21.89 -11.17
C VAL A 87 2.09 22.84 -10.63
N ASP A 88 0.88 22.30 -10.37
CA ASP A 88 -0.22 23.02 -9.75
C ASP A 88 -1.12 22.05 -8.94
N ALA A 89 -2.11 22.60 -8.24
CA ALA A 89 -3.02 21.84 -7.38
C ALA A 89 -3.99 20.89 -8.15
N THR A 90 -4.05 20.98 -9.48
CA THR A 90 -5.02 20.25 -10.31
C THR A 90 -4.39 19.14 -11.14
N THR A 91 -3.07 19.18 -11.33
CA THR A 91 -2.33 18.20 -12.13
C THR A 91 -1.48 17.27 -11.26
N LYS A 92 -1.34 16.02 -11.70
CA LYS A 92 -0.36 15.07 -11.13
C LYS A 92 1.01 15.17 -11.81
N LYS A 93 1.18 16.08 -12.76
CA LYS A 93 2.46 16.31 -13.39
C LYS A 93 3.40 16.95 -12.37
N GLU A 94 4.46 16.24 -12.03
CA GLU A 94 5.49 16.73 -11.12
C GLU A 94 6.59 17.46 -11.87
N GLU A 95 7.16 18.47 -11.23
CA GLU A 95 8.28 19.27 -11.69
C GLU A 95 9.47 19.07 -10.76
N LEU A 96 10.67 18.91 -11.32
CA LEU A 96 11.91 18.80 -10.56
C LEU A 96 12.35 20.19 -10.09
N LEU A 97 12.34 20.42 -8.78
CA LEU A 97 12.70 21.69 -8.15
C LEU A 97 14.15 21.75 -7.69
N GLY A 98 14.76 20.62 -7.41
CA GLY A 98 16.13 20.57 -6.94
C GLY A 98 16.71 19.18 -6.86
N VAL A 99 18.04 19.13 -6.83
CA VAL A 99 18.82 17.89 -6.73
C VAL A 99 19.77 18.00 -5.55
N ALA A 100 19.66 17.07 -4.61
CA ALA A 100 20.60 16.93 -3.51
C ALA A 100 21.48 15.70 -3.72
N LEU A 101 22.79 15.84 -3.51
CA LEU A 101 23.78 14.80 -3.77
C LEU A 101 24.82 14.74 -2.66
N SER A 102 24.97 13.58 -2.00
CA SER A 102 25.95 13.30 -0.97
C SER A 102 27.00 12.31 -1.48
N VAL A 103 28.26 12.73 -1.56
CA VAL A 103 29.38 11.89 -2.03
C VAL A 103 30.28 11.41 -0.91
N SER A 104 30.27 12.09 0.24
CA SER A 104 31.03 11.72 1.43
C SER A 104 30.37 12.24 2.70
N ASP A 105 30.97 11.99 3.86
CA ASP A 105 30.48 12.53 5.14
C ASP A 105 30.71 14.02 5.27
N GLU A 106 31.64 14.55 4.50
CA GLU A 106 32.10 15.94 4.55
C GLU A 106 31.62 16.76 3.35
N GLU A 107 30.91 16.13 2.39
CA GLU A 107 30.50 16.83 1.17
C GLU A 107 29.12 16.38 0.71
N THR A 108 28.13 17.24 0.91
CA THR A 108 26.77 17.12 0.38
C THR A 108 26.38 18.44 -0.25
N VAL A 109 25.87 18.37 -1.49
CA VAL A 109 25.53 19.57 -2.26
C VAL A 109 24.06 19.57 -2.65
N PHE A 110 23.52 20.76 -2.84
CA PHE A 110 22.19 20.99 -3.38
C PHE A 110 22.28 21.96 -4.57
N TYR A 111 21.52 21.65 -5.61
CA TYR A 111 21.31 22.52 -6.75
C TYR A 111 19.79 22.75 -6.91
N ALA A 112 19.37 24.01 -6.88
CA ALA A 112 18.00 24.41 -7.17
C ALA A 112 17.86 24.65 -8.68
N LEU A 113 16.85 24.05 -9.32
CA LEU A 113 16.60 24.23 -10.73
C LEU A 113 15.98 25.61 -11.01
N THR A 114 16.36 26.19 -12.13
CA THR A 114 15.74 27.41 -12.64
C THR A 114 14.65 27.03 -13.64
N HIS A 115 13.42 27.49 -13.42
CA HIS A 115 12.29 27.29 -14.31
C HIS A 115 11.93 28.61 -14.99
N GLU A 116 11.50 28.55 -16.25
CA GLU A 116 10.92 29.71 -16.92
C GLU A 116 9.68 30.17 -16.16
N LYS A 117 9.68 31.45 -15.74
CA LYS A 117 8.44 32.08 -15.28
C LYS A 117 7.66 32.51 -16.50
N GLU A 118 6.47 31.96 -16.71
CA GLU A 118 5.51 32.61 -17.63
C GLU A 118 5.33 34.06 -17.17
N PRO A 119 5.42 35.05 -18.07
CA PRO A 119 5.27 36.45 -17.70
C PRO A 119 3.79 36.67 -17.27
N GLU A 120 3.57 36.78 -15.95
CA GLU A 120 2.29 37.28 -15.44
C GLU A 120 2.05 38.67 -16.02
N GLY A 121 1.18 38.73 -17.00
CA GLY A 121 0.44 39.83 -17.57
C GLY A 121 0.75 41.26 -17.15
N GLN A 122 1.93 41.80 -17.50
CA GLN A 122 2.14 43.22 -17.81
C GLN A 122 3.42 43.33 -18.65
N LEU A 123 3.24 43.61 -19.95
CA LEU A 123 4.29 44.04 -20.87
C LEU A 123 4.95 45.32 -20.33
N SER A 124 6.02 45.17 -19.60
CA SER A 124 6.95 46.27 -19.33
C SER A 124 7.80 46.46 -20.58
N LEU A 125 7.60 47.59 -21.28
CA LEU A 125 8.25 47.93 -22.54
C LEU A 125 9.78 48.19 -22.39
N PHE A 126 10.39 47.99 -21.23
CA PHE A 126 11.78 48.27 -20.88
C PHE A 126 12.44 47.23 -19.98
N ALA A 127 11.90 46.02 -19.84
CA ALA A 127 12.68 44.95 -19.23
C ALA A 127 13.55 44.30 -20.33
N GLU A 128 14.85 44.37 -20.18
CA GLU A 128 15.76 43.44 -20.88
C GLU A 128 15.31 42.05 -20.52
N ALA A 129 14.94 41.25 -21.53
CA ALA A 129 14.60 39.84 -21.34
C ALA A 129 15.83 39.14 -20.79
N VAL A 130 15.86 38.89 -19.48
CA VAL A 130 16.73 37.86 -18.93
C VAL A 130 16.11 36.57 -19.45
N GLU A 131 16.77 35.96 -20.44
CA GLU A 131 16.47 34.57 -20.85
C GLU A 131 16.66 33.69 -19.61
N SER A 132 15.57 33.40 -18.92
CA SER A 132 15.54 32.34 -17.91
C SER A 132 15.62 31.02 -18.67
N VAL A 133 16.79 30.42 -18.71
CA VAL A 133 16.98 29.11 -19.34
C VAL A 133 16.43 28.06 -18.39
N ASP A 134 15.45 27.28 -18.87
CA ASP A 134 14.98 26.09 -18.16
C ASP A 134 16.10 25.04 -18.12
N ASP A 135 16.60 24.74 -16.93
CA ASP A 135 17.70 23.81 -16.71
C ASP A 135 17.25 22.34 -16.68
N THR A 136 15.94 22.06 -16.66
CA THR A 136 15.39 20.73 -16.39
C THR A 136 15.89 19.67 -17.39
N ALA A 137 15.90 19.99 -18.68
CA ALA A 137 16.28 19.01 -19.71
C ALA A 137 17.76 18.58 -19.59
N GLU A 138 18.68 19.55 -19.45
CA GLU A 138 20.12 19.29 -19.36
C GLU A 138 20.49 18.57 -18.05
N ILE A 139 19.85 18.95 -16.94
CA ILE A 139 20.04 18.27 -15.64
C ILE A 139 19.48 16.86 -15.69
N THR A 140 18.30 16.65 -16.29
CA THR A 140 17.70 15.31 -16.46
C THR A 140 18.61 14.39 -17.28
N GLU A 141 19.16 14.87 -18.40
CA GLU A 141 20.11 14.10 -19.21
C GLU A 141 21.34 13.70 -18.38
N ALA A 142 21.91 14.64 -17.61
CA ALA A 142 23.06 14.36 -16.76
C ALA A 142 22.75 13.39 -15.60
N LEU A 143 21.53 13.43 -15.05
CA LEU A 143 21.08 12.49 -14.03
C LEU A 143 20.85 11.07 -14.62
N GLN A 144 20.32 10.99 -15.84
CA GLN A 144 20.19 9.73 -16.57
C GLN A 144 21.56 9.14 -16.90
N GLU A 145 22.53 9.95 -17.35
CA GLU A 145 23.91 9.51 -17.56
C GLU A 145 24.58 9.02 -16.25
N LEU A 146 24.36 9.74 -15.13
CA LEU A 146 24.87 9.36 -13.81
C LEU A 146 24.32 8.00 -13.37
N SER A 147 23.08 7.74 -13.66
CA SER A 147 22.33 6.56 -13.20
C SER A 147 22.32 5.40 -14.20
N ALA A 148 22.76 5.58 -15.45
CA ALA A 148 22.79 4.52 -16.46
C ALA A 148 23.90 3.47 -16.22
N GLY A 149 24.89 3.77 -15.38
CA GLY A 149 26.00 2.86 -15.08
C GLY A 149 25.75 2.04 -13.83
N THR A 150 26.28 0.82 -13.81
CA THR A 150 26.24 -0.05 -12.61
C THR A 150 27.44 0.16 -11.67
N ASP A 151 28.43 0.96 -12.08
CA ASP A 151 29.66 1.18 -11.33
C ASP A 151 29.45 2.05 -10.09
N THR A 152 28.45 2.95 -10.12
CA THR A 152 28.07 3.83 -9.02
C THR A 152 26.76 3.36 -8.40
N GLN A 153 26.80 3.00 -7.14
CA GLN A 153 25.60 2.64 -6.38
C GLN A 153 24.90 3.90 -5.84
N ILE A 154 23.63 4.06 -6.12
CA ILE A 154 22.81 5.22 -5.75
C ILE A 154 21.86 4.83 -4.62
N ALA A 155 22.09 5.40 -3.44
CA ALA A 155 21.14 5.33 -2.34
C ALA A 155 20.17 6.51 -2.43
N THR A 156 18.87 6.23 -2.36
CA THR A 156 17.83 7.25 -2.49
C THR A 156 16.65 6.96 -1.58
N PHE A 157 15.72 7.88 -1.49
CA PHE A 157 14.47 7.75 -0.77
C PHE A 157 13.31 7.86 -1.76
N ASP A 158 12.45 6.83 -1.81
CA ASP A 158 11.30 6.76 -2.70
C ASP A 158 11.68 6.89 -4.19
N VAL A 159 12.46 5.92 -4.64
CA VAL A 159 13.00 5.88 -6.01
C VAL A 159 11.90 5.91 -7.08
N LYS A 160 10.74 5.34 -6.79
CA LYS A 160 9.61 5.28 -7.74
C LYS A 160 9.19 6.66 -8.21
N HIS A 161 9.14 7.65 -7.32
CA HIS A 161 8.80 9.05 -7.66
C HIS A 161 9.93 9.80 -8.35
N GLN A 162 11.12 9.19 -8.50
CA GLN A 162 12.28 9.81 -9.14
C GLN A 162 12.59 9.26 -10.54
N TYR A 163 11.91 8.17 -10.96
CA TYR A 163 12.17 7.51 -12.24
C TYR A 163 11.88 8.37 -13.50
N ASP A 164 11.17 9.48 -13.38
CA ASP A 164 11.03 10.43 -14.50
C ASP A 164 12.37 11.05 -14.92
N TYR A 165 13.32 11.13 -13.98
CA TYR A 165 14.60 11.81 -14.14
C TYR A 165 15.81 10.87 -14.10
N LEU A 166 15.60 9.57 -13.83
CA LEU A 166 16.66 8.59 -13.67
C LEU A 166 16.62 7.53 -14.78
N ASP A 167 17.74 6.85 -15.01
CA ASP A 167 17.78 5.69 -15.91
C ASP A 167 16.92 4.55 -15.38
N ARG A 168 16.19 3.90 -16.27
CA ARG A 168 15.22 2.83 -16.00
C ARG A 168 15.56 1.51 -16.67
N SER A 169 16.78 1.37 -17.17
CA SER A 169 17.22 0.13 -17.81
C SER A 169 17.43 -1.01 -16.82
N SER A 170 17.78 -0.68 -15.58
CA SER A 170 17.97 -1.61 -14.46
C SER A 170 17.60 -0.94 -13.14
N THR A 171 17.39 -1.75 -12.10
CA THR A 171 17.24 -1.28 -10.72
C THR A 171 18.42 -1.67 -9.83
N GLU A 172 19.41 -2.38 -10.35
CA GLU A 172 20.54 -2.92 -9.58
C GLU A 172 21.45 -1.84 -9.00
N GLN A 173 21.52 -0.66 -9.65
CA GLN A 173 22.29 0.49 -9.17
C GLN A 173 21.62 1.25 -8.03
N TYR A 174 20.32 1.04 -7.79
CA TYR A 174 19.57 1.77 -6.79
C TYR A 174 19.41 0.99 -5.49
N PHE A 175 19.38 1.73 -4.39
CA PHE A 175 18.98 1.24 -3.07
C PHE A 175 18.02 2.24 -2.44
N ASP A 176 16.78 1.84 -2.26
CA ASP A 176 15.73 2.69 -1.67
C ASP A 176 15.67 2.48 -0.15
N VAL A 177 16.00 3.52 0.61
CA VAL A 177 15.99 3.46 2.09
C VAL A 177 14.58 3.40 2.68
N LEU A 178 13.57 3.91 1.97
CA LEU A 178 12.15 3.80 2.35
C LEU A 178 11.69 2.35 2.28
N ILE A 179 11.93 1.67 1.16
CA ILE A 179 11.58 0.25 0.98
C ILE A 179 12.34 -0.62 2.01
N ALA A 180 13.62 -0.33 2.21
CA ALA A 180 14.43 -1.07 3.19
C ALA A 180 13.91 -0.91 4.63
N ALA A 181 13.54 0.30 5.02
CA ALA A 181 12.96 0.57 6.34
C ALA A 181 11.59 -0.12 6.52
N TYR A 182 10.75 -0.09 5.50
CA TYR A 182 9.48 -0.80 5.49
C TYR A 182 9.66 -2.32 5.66
N LEU A 183 10.58 -2.95 4.95
CA LEU A 183 10.85 -4.39 5.08
C LEU A 183 11.28 -4.78 6.49
N LEU A 184 12.08 -3.93 7.15
CA LEU A 184 12.53 -4.16 8.52
C LEU A 184 11.41 -4.02 9.57
N ASN A 185 10.44 -3.14 9.34
CA ASN A 185 9.28 -2.99 10.22
C ASN A 185 8.03 -2.52 9.47
N PRO A 186 7.20 -3.41 8.91
CA PRO A 186 6.02 -3.07 8.11
C PRO A 186 4.80 -2.62 8.93
N LEU A 187 4.94 -2.42 10.25
CA LEU A 187 3.83 -2.03 11.12
C LEU A 187 3.71 -0.52 11.33
N LYS A 188 4.62 0.27 10.76
CA LYS A 188 4.57 1.73 10.84
C LYS A 188 3.56 2.30 9.87
N ASN A 189 3.01 3.45 10.23
CA ASN A 189 2.10 4.18 9.36
C ASN A 189 2.85 5.01 8.32
N ASP A 190 4.10 5.41 8.66
CA ASP A 190 4.92 6.22 7.80
C ASP A 190 6.44 5.96 8.05
N TYR A 191 7.25 6.29 7.05
CA TYR A 191 8.70 6.04 7.01
C TYR A 191 9.44 7.32 6.61
N ASP A 192 9.12 8.43 7.24
CA ASP A 192 9.76 9.71 6.99
C ASP A 192 11.28 9.64 7.14
N MET A 193 11.97 10.53 6.44
CA MET A 193 13.43 10.59 6.47
C MET A 193 13.98 10.78 7.89
N GLU A 194 13.31 11.59 8.71
CA GLU A 194 13.66 11.79 10.12
C GLU A 194 13.47 10.51 10.96
N ALA A 195 12.47 9.71 10.68
CA ALA A 195 12.27 8.42 11.36
C ALA A 195 13.40 7.44 10.99
N ILE A 196 13.77 7.36 9.72
CA ILE A 196 14.89 6.53 9.24
C ILE A 196 16.20 6.98 9.88
N ALA A 197 16.48 8.28 9.89
CA ALA A 197 17.68 8.85 10.50
C ALA A 197 17.79 8.51 12.00
N SER A 198 16.71 8.73 12.76
CA SER A 198 16.73 8.50 14.20
C SER A 198 16.81 7.02 14.58
N GLU A 199 16.05 6.15 13.90
CA GLU A 199 15.96 4.74 14.30
C GLU A 199 17.12 3.88 13.80
N HIS A 200 17.63 4.20 12.62
CA HIS A 200 18.66 3.37 12.01
C HIS A 200 20.05 3.97 12.13
N LEU A 201 20.17 5.31 12.18
CA LEU A 201 21.47 5.99 12.26
C LEU A 201 21.74 6.62 13.62
N GLY A 202 20.71 6.81 14.47
CA GLY A 202 20.85 7.55 15.73
C GLY A 202 21.08 9.05 15.53
N ILE A 203 20.74 9.59 14.35
CA ILE A 203 20.89 10.99 13.98
C ILE A 203 19.52 11.66 14.07
N LEU A 204 19.46 12.84 14.66
CA LEU A 204 18.26 13.67 14.66
C LEU A 204 18.38 14.71 13.57
N ILE A 205 17.40 14.76 12.69
CA ILE A 205 17.30 15.77 11.63
C ILE A 205 15.95 16.49 11.75
N PRO A 206 15.83 17.73 11.27
CA PRO A 206 14.56 18.46 11.28
C PRO A 206 13.50 17.73 10.45
N GLY A 207 12.31 17.55 11.02
CA GLY A 207 11.19 16.89 10.33
C GLY A 207 10.50 17.79 9.33
N ARG A 208 9.81 17.18 8.35
CA ARG A 208 9.06 17.92 7.32
C ARG A 208 8.11 18.96 7.93
N ALA A 209 7.32 18.60 8.93
CA ALA A 209 6.37 19.51 9.57
C ALA A 209 7.05 20.69 10.28
N GLU A 210 8.24 20.51 10.82
CA GLU A 210 9.04 21.54 11.48
C GLU A 210 9.62 22.54 10.46
N VAL A 211 10.17 22.01 9.34
CA VAL A 211 10.82 22.82 8.31
C VAL A 211 9.80 23.58 7.46
N PHE A 212 8.74 22.89 7.05
CA PHE A 212 7.77 23.43 6.08
C PHE A 212 6.58 24.14 6.77
N GLY A 213 6.14 23.67 7.93
CA GLY A 213 4.87 24.13 8.51
C GLY A 213 3.71 23.79 7.57
N LYS A 214 3.12 24.79 6.92
CA LYS A 214 2.04 24.63 5.92
C LYS A 214 2.50 24.91 4.49
N ARG A 215 3.79 25.21 4.28
CA ARG A 215 4.35 25.54 2.95
C ARG A 215 4.66 24.26 2.20
N ASP A 216 4.75 24.38 0.88
CA ASP A 216 5.40 23.41 -0.01
C ASP A 216 6.90 23.74 -0.16
N PHE A 217 7.64 22.89 -0.85
CA PHE A 217 9.09 23.10 -1.04
C PHE A 217 9.36 24.33 -1.92
N ARG A 218 8.57 24.57 -2.95
CA ARG A 218 8.67 25.73 -3.85
C ARG A 218 8.57 27.04 -3.08
N THR A 219 7.58 27.15 -2.19
CA THR A 219 7.40 28.30 -1.31
C THR A 219 8.57 28.43 -0.34
N LEU A 220 9.00 27.32 0.28
CA LEU A 220 10.15 27.34 1.19
C LEU A 220 11.43 27.78 0.47
N LEU A 221 11.70 27.25 -0.72
CA LEU A 221 12.88 27.60 -1.53
C LEU A 221 12.92 29.11 -1.85
N SER A 222 11.76 29.70 -2.11
CA SER A 222 11.64 31.14 -2.41
C SER A 222 11.80 32.04 -1.16
N GLU A 223 11.31 31.60 0.02
CA GLU A 223 11.31 32.37 1.25
C GLU A 223 12.57 32.16 2.10
N ASP A 224 13.12 30.96 2.13
CA ASP A 224 14.28 30.56 2.93
C ASP A 224 15.07 29.44 2.21
N ALA A 225 15.80 29.82 1.18
CA ALA A 225 16.62 28.89 0.39
C ALA A 225 17.62 28.09 1.24
N GLY A 226 18.11 28.66 2.33
CA GLY A 226 19.03 27.98 3.25
C GLY A 226 18.39 26.77 3.91
N LYS A 227 17.15 26.91 4.43
CA LYS A 227 16.43 25.77 5.01
C LYS A 227 15.99 24.75 3.96
N ALA A 228 15.61 25.19 2.77
CA ALA A 228 15.27 24.28 1.68
C ALA A 228 16.49 23.42 1.28
N MET A 229 17.64 24.05 1.12
CA MET A 229 18.91 23.38 0.87
C MET A 229 19.28 22.39 1.97
N GLU A 230 19.21 22.82 3.23
CA GLU A 230 19.54 21.97 4.38
C GLU A 230 18.64 20.72 4.43
N TYR A 231 17.33 20.89 4.27
CA TYR A 231 16.38 19.77 4.24
C TYR A 231 16.68 18.78 3.10
N ALA A 232 16.93 19.28 1.90
CA ALA A 232 17.26 18.46 0.74
C ALA A 232 18.59 17.71 0.93
N CYS A 233 19.61 18.38 1.47
CA CYS A 233 20.90 17.76 1.79
C CYS A 233 20.79 16.67 2.85
N TYR A 234 19.98 16.86 3.89
CA TYR A 234 19.71 15.78 4.86
C TYR A 234 19.14 14.53 4.18
N GLY A 235 18.24 14.69 3.23
CA GLY A 235 17.67 13.57 2.48
C GLY A 235 18.72 12.74 1.74
N ALA A 236 19.60 13.39 1.00
CA ALA A 236 20.69 12.71 0.29
C ALA A 236 21.73 12.11 1.25
N TYR A 237 22.09 12.83 2.32
CA TYR A 237 23.04 12.36 3.34
C TYR A 237 22.52 11.11 4.07
N VAL A 238 21.27 11.14 4.57
CA VAL A 238 20.64 10.02 5.28
C VAL A 238 20.47 8.83 4.36
N SER A 239 20.12 9.02 3.10
CA SER A 239 20.02 7.94 2.11
C SER A 239 21.37 7.23 1.95
N ARG A 240 22.46 7.98 1.75
CA ARG A 240 23.81 7.39 1.62
C ARG A 240 24.25 6.67 2.90
N LYS A 241 24.12 7.32 4.05
CA LYS A 241 24.52 6.73 5.34
C LYS A 241 23.63 5.53 5.73
N GLY A 242 22.34 5.63 5.46
CA GLY A 242 21.35 4.59 5.76
C GLY A 242 21.57 3.32 4.97
N LYS A 243 22.01 3.40 3.71
CA LYS A 243 22.17 2.23 2.85
C LYS A 243 22.95 1.12 3.50
N LYS A 244 24.17 1.39 4.01
CA LYS A 244 24.98 0.34 4.63
C LYS A 244 24.29 -0.29 5.83
N VAL A 245 23.78 0.54 6.73
CA VAL A 245 23.15 0.06 7.97
C VAL A 245 21.88 -0.73 7.68
N LEU A 246 21.03 -0.27 6.77
CA LEU A 246 19.80 -0.95 6.39
C LEU A 246 20.10 -2.24 5.62
N LYS A 247 21.08 -2.23 4.73
CA LYS A 247 21.52 -3.43 4.01
C LYS A 247 22.05 -4.50 4.96
N ASP A 248 22.91 -4.14 5.91
CA ASP A 248 23.44 -5.05 6.93
C ASP A 248 22.30 -5.64 7.79
N LYS A 249 21.30 -4.84 8.17
CA LYS A 249 20.11 -5.31 8.91
C LYS A 249 19.23 -6.24 8.07
N LEU A 250 19.00 -5.93 6.79
CA LEU A 250 18.24 -6.81 5.88
C LEU A 250 18.97 -8.14 5.67
N GLU A 251 20.29 -8.13 5.52
CA GLU A 251 21.09 -9.34 5.38
C GLU A 251 21.04 -10.20 6.65
N ALA A 252 21.19 -9.58 7.82
CA ALA A 252 21.04 -10.26 9.13
C ALA A 252 19.63 -10.83 9.35
N ALA A 253 18.60 -10.19 8.77
CA ALA A 253 17.22 -10.65 8.80
C ALA A 253 16.89 -11.69 7.70
N GLY A 254 17.82 -12.02 6.79
CA GLY A 254 17.58 -12.92 5.66
C GLY A 254 16.69 -12.32 4.55
N MET A 255 16.53 -10.99 4.50
CA MET A 255 15.63 -10.30 3.56
C MET A 255 16.37 -9.61 2.39
N LYS A 256 17.67 -9.92 2.19
CA LYS A 256 18.46 -9.33 1.09
C LYS A 256 17.87 -9.64 -0.29
N CYS A 257 17.61 -10.91 -0.60
CA CYS A 257 17.02 -11.30 -1.89
C CYS A 257 15.62 -10.70 -2.07
N LEU A 258 14.83 -10.61 -1.00
CA LEU A 258 13.53 -9.96 -1.01
C LEU A 258 13.64 -8.49 -1.46
N MET A 259 14.62 -7.76 -0.95
CA MET A 259 14.90 -6.38 -1.34
C MET A 259 15.41 -6.27 -2.78
N GLU A 260 16.49 -7.01 -3.11
CA GLU A 260 17.24 -6.83 -4.35
C GLU A 260 16.52 -7.46 -5.56
N GLU A 261 15.85 -8.63 -5.39
CA GLU A 261 15.28 -9.41 -6.50
C GLU A 261 13.75 -9.23 -6.65
N MET A 262 13.07 -8.67 -5.63
CA MET A 262 11.62 -8.49 -5.66
C MET A 262 11.23 -7.03 -5.49
N GLU A 263 11.53 -6.39 -4.36
CA GLU A 263 10.97 -5.07 -4.05
C GLU A 263 11.56 -3.95 -4.92
N MET A 264 12.87 -3.98 -5.17
CA MET A 264 13.48 -3.00 -6.07
C MET A 264 13.00 -3.13 -7.52
N PRO A 265 13.02 -4.31 -8.17
CA PRO A 265 12.44 -4.46 -9.52
C PRO A 265 10.96 -4.09 -9.57
N LEU A 266 10.18 -4.43 -8.53
CA LEU A 266 8.76 -4.09 -8.46
C LEU A 266 8.52 -2.58 -8.48
N SER A 267 9.39 -1.78 -7.87
CA SER A 267 9.23 -0.32 -7.87
C SER A 267 9.16 0.27 -9.28
N LEU A 268 9.91 -0.29 -10.21
CA LEU A 268 9.91 0.11 -11.63
C LEU A 268 8.66 -0.40 -12.37
N VAL A 269 8.20 -1.62 -12.05
CA VAL A 269 6.93 -2.14 -12.59
C VAL A 269 5.77 -1.23 -12.18
N LEU A 270 5.70 -0.87 -10.90
CA LEU A 270 4.64 0.00 -10.37
C LEU A 270 4.70 1.41 -10.97
N TYR A 271 5.91 1.95 -11.19
CA TYR A 271 6.08 3.21 -11.89
C TYR A 271 5.50 3.16 -13.30
N ASP A 272 5.86 2.14 -14.11
CA ASP A 272 5.34 2.00 -15.46
C ASP A 272 3.81 1.84 -15.47
N MET A 273 3.25 1.03 -14.57
CA MET A 273 1.79 0.87 -14.42
C MET A 273 1.10 2.20 -14.09
N GLN A 274 1.69 3.02 -13.22
CA GLN A 274 1.16 4.35 -12.89
C GLN A 274 1.18 5.29 -14.09
N LYS A 275 2.27 5.28 -14.87
CA LYS A 275 2.39 6.11 -16.08
C LYS A 275 1.44 5.66 -17.20
N GLU A 276 1.21 4.36 -17.35
CA GLU A 276 0.23 3.87 -18.32
C GLU A 276 -1.20 4.24 -17.90
N GLY A 277 -1.57 4.09 -16.63
CA GLY A 277 -2.92 4.32 -16.15
C GLY A 277 -3.96 3.44 -16.84
N VAL A 278 -5.25 3.73 -16.66
CA VAL A 278 -6.36 3.01 -17.31
C VAL A 278 -7.38 4.00 -17.88
N ALA A 279 -7.78 3.81 -19.13
CA ALA A 279 -8.72 4.71 -19.81
C ALA A 279 -10.15 4.54 -19.27
N VAL A 280 -10.86 5.66 -19.14
CA VAL A 280 -12.22 5.72 -18.58
C VAL A 280 -13.12 6.55 -19.48
N LYS A 281 -14.28 6.01 -19.82
CA LYS A 281 -15.33 6.76 -20.53
C LYS A 281 -16.07 7.70 -19.56
N ARG A 282 -15.65 8.95 -19.50
CA ARG A 282 -16.19 9.99 -18.61
C ARG A 282 -17.72 10.12 -18.72
N GLU A 283 -18.25 10.13 -19.95
CA GLU A 283 -19.69 10.29 -20.19
C GLU A 283 -20.50 9.07 -19.72
N GLU A 284 -19.98 7.85 -19.91
CA GLU A 284 -20.65 6.65 -19.42
C GLU A 284 -20.59 6.56 -17.89
N LEU A 285 -19.50 6.99 -17.27
CA LEU A 285 -19.37 7.07 -15.82
C LEU A 285 -20.38 8.06 -15.23
N LYS A 286 -20.55 9.23 -15.87
CA LYS A 286 -21.57 10.20 -15.49
C LYS A 286 -22.98 9.63 -15.65
N ALA A 287 -23.29 9.02 -16.79
CA ALA A 287 -24.59 8.41 -17.05
C ALA A 287 -24.92 7.30 -16.03
N TYR A 288 -23.91 6.51 -15.64
CA TYR A 288 -24.06 5.53 -14.57
C TYR A 288 -24.46 6.20 -13.24
N GLY A 289 -23.77 7.28 -12.84
CA GLY A 289 -24.08 8.03 -11.62
C GLY A 289 -25.47 8.64 -11.64
N ASP A 290 -25.87 9.22 -12.77
CA ASP A 290 -27.19 9.83 -12.97
C ASP A 290 -28.33 8.78 -12.88
N ALA A 291 -28.10 7.57 -13.37
CA ALA A 291 -29.08 6.48 -13.29
C ALA A 291 -29.39 6.02 -11.85
N LEU A 292 -28.49 6.25 -10.89
CA LEU A 292 -28.70 5.91 -9.49
C LEU A 292 -29.58 6.92 -8.74
N VAL A 293 -29.68 8.16 -9.22
CA VAL A 293 -30.31 9.30 -8.50
C VAL A 293 -31.78 9.00 -8.17
N ALA A 294 -32.57 8.61 -9.16
CA ALA A 294 -33.99 8.37 -8.96
C ALA A 294 -34.27 7.31 -7.87
N ARG A 295 -33.49 6.24 -7.84
CA ARG A 295 -33.66 5.19 -6.83
C ARG A 295 -33.18 5.64 -5.44
N ILE A 296 -32.11 6.45 -5.37
CA ILE A 296 -31.64 7.05 -4.11
C ILE A 296 -32.73 7.95 -3.52
N GLU A 297 -33.34 8.82 -4.31
CA GLU A 297 -34.42 9.71 -3.88
C GLU A 297 -35.67 8.96 -3.44
N GLU A 298 -36.06 7.90 -4.16
CA GLU A 298 -37.18 7.02 -3.78
C GLU A 298 -36.92 6.37 -2.41
N LEU A 299 -35.71 5.83 -2.19
CA LEU A 299 -35.33 5.21 -0.94
C LEU A 299 -35.29 6.21 0.22
N GLU A 300 -34.78 7.43 -0.03
CA GLU A 300 -34.74 8.48 0.97
C GLU A 300 -36.15 8.86 1.45
N GLN A 301 -37.10 9.04 0.52
CA GLN A 301 -38.50 9.29 0.84
C GLN A 301 -39.14 8.12 1.59
N SER A 302 -38.86 6.88 1.17
CA SER A 302 -39.36 5.67 1.84
C SER A 302 -38.85 5.60 3.29
N ILE A 303 -37.56 5.82 3.50
CA ILE A 303 -36.91 5.78 4.81
C ILE A 303 -37.49 6.86 5.74
N HIS A 304 -37.59 8.10 5.27
CA HIS A 304 -38.15 9.21 6.05
C HIS A 304 -39.63 8.96 6.39
N THR A 305 -40.41 8.41 5.46
CA THR A 305 -41.82 8.05 5.69
C THR A 305 -41.93 6.97 6.75
N GLN A 306 -41.13 5.90 6.68
CA GLN A 306 -41.12 4.81 7.66
C GLN A 306 -40.64 5.28 9.04
N ALA A 307 -39.66 6.19 9.07
CA ALA A 307 -39.14 6.76 10.32
C ALA A 307 -40.06 7.81 10.95
N GLY A 308 -41.01 8.39 10.18
CA GLY A 308 -41.87 9.50 10.59
C GLY A 308 -41.15 10.82 10.85
N THR A 309 -39.90 10.93 10.40
CA THR A 309 -39.05 12.14 10.54
C THR A 309 -37.99 12.18 9.47
N GLU A 310 -37.57 13.39 9.10
CA GLU A 310 -36.42 13.63 8.24
C GLU A 310 -35.13 13.64 9.07
N PHE A 311 -34.07 13.01 8.55
CA PHE A 311 -32.74 12.95 9.18
C PHE A 311 -31.68 12.61 8.13
N ASN A 312 -30.40 12.85 8.44
CA ASN A 312 -29.32 12.43 7.57
C ASN A 312 -29.03 10.92 7.73
N ILE A 313 -29.47 10.12 6.74
CA ILE A 313 -29.35 8.67 6.69
C ILE A 313 -27.87 8.22 6.67
N ASN A 314 -26.97 9.06 6.12
CA ASN A 314 -25.54 8.81 6.10
C ASN A 314 -24.84 9.16 7.42
N SER A 315 -25.51 9.83 8.37
CA SER A 315 -24.98 10.08 9.70
C SER A 315 -25.17 8.88 10.62
N PRO A 316 -24.10 8.17 11.04
CA PRO A 316 -24.25 7.01 11.94
C PRO A 316 -24.95 7.35 13.25
N LYS A 317 -24.74 8.58 13.75
CA LYS A 317 -25.34 9.05 14.99
C LYS A 317 -26.84 9.23 14.85
N GLN A 318 -27.28 10.03 13.86
CA GLN A 318 -28.73 10.28 13.64
C GLN A 318 -29.47 8.99 13.29
N LEU A 319 -28.90 8.15 12.43
CA LEU A 319 -29.49 6.87 12.09
C LEU A 319 -29.62 5.95 13.31
N GLY A 320 -28.59 5.89 14.17
CA GLY A 320 -28.65 5.11 15.40
C GLY A 320 -29.73 5.58 16.37
N GLU A 321 -29.89 6.89 16.54
CA GLU A 321 -30.95 7.50 17.35
C GLU A 321 -32.33 7.19 16.80
N VAL A 322 -32.54 7.31 15.48
CA VAL A 322 -33.82 7.02 14.83
C VAL A 322 -34.20 5.54 14.97
N LEU A 323 -33.30 4.63 14.60
CA LEU A 323 -33.61 3.18 14.60
C LEU A 323 -33.81 2.63 16.02
N PHE A 324 -32.93 2.96 16.96
CA PHE A 324 -32.84 2.28 18.24
C PHE A 324 -33.48 3.06 19.40
N GLU A 325 -33.67 4.38 19.30
CA GLU A 325 -34.33 5.17 20.34
C GLU A 325 -35.74 5.59 19.91
N THR A 326 -35.91 6.14 18.70
CA THR A 326 -37.24 6.60 18.25
C THR A 326 -38.12 5.44 17.82
N MET A 327 -37.65 4.55 16.95
CA MET A 327 -38.39 3.40 16.46
C MET A 327 -38.28 2.19 17.39
N GLN A 328 -37.38 2.20 18.37
CA GLN A 328 -37.15 1.15 19.37
C GLN A 328 -36.91 -0.24 18.75
N ILE A 329 -36.22 -0.31 17.60
CA ILE A 329 -35.85 -1.57 16.97
C ILE A 329 -34.90 -2.33 17.91
N PRO A 330 -35.20 -3.59 18.28
CA PRO A 330 -34.34 -4.38 19.17
C PRO A 330 -33.04 -4.79 18.48
N GLY A 331 -31.99 -5.06 19.26
CA GLY A 331 -30.70 -5.54 18.74
C GLY A 331 -29.66 -4.47 18.51
N GLY A 332 -29.92 -3.21 18.85
CA GLY A 332 -28.94 -2.12 18.76
C GLY A 332 -27.71 -2.35 19.64
N LYS A 333 -26.52 -2.34 19.03
CA LYS A 333 -25.24 -2.47 19.73
C LYS A 333 -24.72 -1.10 20.14
N LYS A 334 -24.69 -0.80 21.45
CA LYS A 334 -24.13 0.45 21.96
C LYS A 334 -22.59 0.50 21.82
N THR A 335 -22.09 1.64 21.41
CA THR A 335 -20.67 1.99 21.34
C THR A 335 -20.38 3.18 22.26
N LYS A 336 -19.12 3.62 22.36
CA LYS A 336 -18.75 4.83 23.15
C LYS A 336 -19.41 6.12 22.64
N THR A 337 -19.76 6.16 21.34
CA THR A 337 -20.28 7.36 20.65
C THR A 337 -21.74 7.25 20.22
N GLY A 338 -22.48 6.21 20.64
CA GLY A 338 -23.86 5.97 20.27
C GLY A 338 -24.13 4.51 19.86
N TYR A 339 -25.07 4.29 18.98
CA TYR A 339 -25.36 2.95 18.46
C TYR A 339 -24.54 2.65 17.22
N SER A 340 -24.10 1.39 17.07
CA SER A 340 -23.45 0.94 15.84
C SER A 340 -24.50 0.80 14.74
N THR A 341 -24.23 1.45 13.60
CA THR A 341 -25.00 1.30 12.36
C THR A 341 -24.14 0.69 11.25
N ALA A 342 -23.13 -0.11 11.64
CA ALA A 342 -22.30 -0.86 10.71
C ALA A 342 -23.13 -1.90 9.93
N ALA A 343 -22.71 -2.22 8.72
CA ALA A 343 -23.48 -3.10 7.82
C ALA A 343 -23.79 -4.46 8.45
N ASP A 344 -22.82 -5.06 9.15
CA ASP A 344 -22.97 -6.34 9.85
C ASP A 344 -24.05 -6.34 10.95
N VAL A 345 -24.31 -5.18 11.57
CA VAL A 345 -25.39 -4.99 12.56
C VAL A 345 -26.72 -4.83 11.87
N LEU A 346 -26.77 -4.00 10.80
CA LEU A 346 -28.00 -3.73 10.06
C LEU A 346 -28.45 -4.95 9.24
N GLU A 347 -27.55 -5.71 8.63
CA GLU A 347 -27.88 -6.92 7.87
C GLU A 347 -28.65 -7.94 8.68
N LYS A 348 -28.33 -8.10 9.97
CA LYS A 348 -29.05 -8.99 10.90
C LYS A 348 -30.50 -8.57 11.16
N LEU A 349 -30.80 -7.30 11.00
CA LEU A 349 -32.11 -6.70 11.20
C LEU A 349 -32.92 -6.57 9.90
N SER A 350 -32.26 -6.67 8.76
CA SER A 350 -32.85 -6.39 7.44
C SER A 350 -34.00 -7.36 7.07
N ALA A 351 -33.98 -8.59 7.58
CA ALA A 351 -35.02 -9.58 7.32
C ALA A 351 -36.36 -9.18 7.98
N ASP A 352 -36.29 -8.59 9.17
CA ASP A 352 -37.47 -8.30 10.00
C ASP A 352 -37.97 -6.84 9.83
N TYR A 353 -37.09 -5.92 9.39
CA TYR A 353 -37.39 -4.49 9.33
C TYR A 353 -37.17 -3.92 7.92
N PRO A 354 -38.25 -3.61 7.17
CA PRO A 354 -38.16 -3.04 5.81
C PRO A 354 -37.30 -1.77 5.73
N ILE A 355 -37.44 -0.86 6.71
CA ILE A 355 -36.60 0.37 6.77
C ILE A 355 -35.12 0.06 6.80
N VAL A 356 -34.70 -0.99 7.49
CA VAL A 356 -33.27 -1.36 7.56
C VAL A 356 -32.75 -1.86 6.22
N ARG A 357 -33.57 -2.59 5.46
CA ARG A 357 -33.27 -3.03 4.11
C ARG A 357 -33.12 -1.83 3.16
N ASP A 358 -34.06 -0.88 3.23
CA ASP A 358 -34.01 0.35 2.43
C ASP A 358 -32.78 1.20 2.77
N ILE A 359 -32.38 1.27 4.06
CA ILE A 359 -31.17 1.97 4.50
C ILE A 359 -29.90 1.30 3.96
N LEU A 360 -29.81 -0.02 3.96
CA LEU A 360 -28.65 -0.74 3.41
C LEU A 360 -28.53 -0.50 1.90
N GLU A 361 -29.65 -0.57 1.17
CA GLU A 361 -29.69 -0.26 -0.26
C GLU A 361 -29.31 1.20 -0.52
N TYR A 362 -29.92 2.16 0.18
CA TYR A 362 -29.65 3.59 0.07
C TYR A 362 -28.14 3.89 0.28
N ARG A 363 -27.56 3.38 1.36
CA ARG A 363 -26.14 3.57 1.66
C ARG A 363 -25.23 2.94 0.59
N GLY A 364 -25.62 1.77 0.08
CA GLY A 364 -24.92 1.12 -1.02
C GLY A 364 -24.91 1.97 -2.28
N LEU A 365 -26.09 2.45 -2.72
CA LEU A 365 -26.24 3.30 -3.91
C LEU A 365 -25.58 4.67 -3.74
N THR A 366 -25.73 5.30 -2.59
CA THR A 366 -25.08 6.58 -2.29
C THR A 366 -23.56 6.47 -2.35
N LYS A 367 -23.00 5.37 -1.81
CA LYS A 367 -21.57 5.10 -1.91
C LYS A 367 -21.12 4.85 -3.35
N LEU A 368 -21.90 4.09 -4.13
CA LEU A 368 -21.62 3.87 -5.56
C LEU A 368 -21.59 5.20 -6.32
N LYS A 369 -22.54 6.08 -6.06
CA LYS A 369 -22.59 7.41 -6.70
C LYS A 369 -21.44 8.29 -6.24
N SER A 370 -21.33 8.56 -4.95
CA SER A 370 -20.38 9.58 -4.43
C SER A 370 -18.92 9.15 -4.54
N THR A 371 -18.59 7.87 -4.23
CA THR A 371 -17.20 7.42 -4.20
C THR A 371 -16.72 6.96 -5.58
N TYR A 372 -17.58 6.27 -6.34
CA TYR A 372 -17.15 5.66 -7.59
C TYR A 372 -17.60 6.45 -8.82
N ALA A 373 -18.86 6.88 -8.94
CA ALA A 373 -19.27 7.65 -10.12
C ALA A 373 -18.68 9.08 -10.09
N ASP A 374 -19.01 9.86 -9.07
CA ASP A 374 -18.57 11.25 -8.95
C ASP A 374 -17.08 11.34 -8.54
N GLY A 375 -16.65 10.47 -7.59
CA GLY A 375 -15.29 10.47 -7.07
C GLY A 375 -14.24 10.09 -8.11
N LEU A 376 -14.45 9.04 -8.91
CA LEU A 376 -13.51 8.66 -9.97
C LEU A 376 -13.42 9.70 -11.09
N ALA A 377 -14.52 10.40 -11.39
CA ALA A 377 -14.53 11.42 -12.44
C ALA A 377 -13.53 12.55 -12.20
N ALA A 378 -13.23 12.86 -10.92
CA ALA A 378 -12.25 13.86 -10.52
C ALA A 378 -10.79 13.45 -10.80
N PHE A 379 -10.53 12.16 -10.98
CA PHE A 379 -9.19 11.61 -11.23
C PHE A 379 -8.93 11.28 -12.71
N ILE A 380 -9.89 11.54 -13.60
CA ILE A 380 -9.67 11.36 -15.04
C ILE A 380 -8.85 12.55 -15.54
N GLU A 381 -7.62 12.29 -15.97
CA GLU A 381 -6.69 13.29 -16.48
C GLU A 381 -7.00 13.71 -17.93
N GLU A 382 -6.20 14.60 -18.50
CA GLU A 382 -6.41 15.16 -19.85
C GLU A 382 -6.32 14.11 -20.97
N ASP A 383 -5.53 13.06 -20.73
CA ASP A 383 -5.39 11.91 -21.65
C ASP A 383 -6.60 10.94 -21.59
N GLY A 384 -7.59 11.21 -20.73
CA GLY A 384 -8.76 10.39 -20.52
C GLY A 384 -8.52 9.14 -19.67
N ARG A 385 -7.38 9.08 -18.96
CA ARG A 385 -7.00 7.93 -18.12
C ARG A 385 -7.01 8.29 -16.63
N ILE A 386 -7.09 7.28 -15.79
CA ILE A 386 -6.88 7.38 -14.34
C ILE A 386 -5.53 6.75 -14.02
N HIS A 387 -4.65 7.55 -13.41
CA HIS A 387 -3.33 7.15 -12.94
C HIS A 387 -3.38 6.97 -11.42
N THR A 388 -3.72 5.76 -10.97
CA THR A 388 -3.73 5.44 -9.54
C THR A 388 -2.29 5.35 -9.00
N ASN A 389 -2.10 5.71 -7.74
CA ASN A 389 -0.83 5.51 -7.06
C ASN A 389 -0.79 4.11 -6.42
N PHE A 390 0.19 3.27 -6.80
CA PHE A 390 0.44 1.97 -6.22
C PHE A 390 1.46 2.08 -5.08
N ASN A 391 1.03 1.84 -3.84
CA ASN A 391 1.89 1.94 -2.67
C ASN A 391 2.45 0.57 -2.29
N GLN A 392 3.77 0.51 -2.18
CA GLN A 392 4.53 -0.70 -1.86
C GLN A 392 4.79 -0.85 -0.36
N THR A 393 4.69 0.24 0.42
CA THR A 393 5.18 0.35 1.80
C THR A 393 4.07 0.58 2.84
N ILE A 394 2.81 0.31 2.51
CA ILE A 394 1.68 0.58 3.42
C ILE A 394 1.19 -0.66 4.17
N THR A 395 1.07 -1.81 3.48
CA THR A 395 0.42 -2.97 4.09
C THR A 395 1.39 -3.80 4.92
N ALA A 396 0.96 -4.29 6.07
CA ALA A 396 1.79 -5.15 6.93
C ALA A 396 2.02 -6.57 6.36
N THR A 397 1.32 -6.96 5.30
CA THR A 397 1.40 -8.29 4.67
C THR A 397 2.24 -8.32 3.39
N GLY A 398 2.73 -7.17 2.93
CA GLY A 398 3.42 -7.07 1.64
C GLY A 398 2.50 -6.86 0.44
N ARG A 399 1.17 -6.87 0.62
CA ARG A 399 0.25 -6.53 -0.47
C ARG A 399 0.47 -5.11 -0.96
N ILE A 400 0.29 -4.87 -2.25
CA ILE A 400 0.26 -3.53 -2.84
C ILE A 400 -1.10 -2.90 -2.51
N SER A 401 -1.12 -1.62 -2.22
CA SER A 401 -2.37 -0.85 -2.09
C SER A 401 -2.46 0.21 -3.19
N SER A 402 -3.68 0.57 -3.55
CA SER A 402 -3.98 1.58 -4.57
C SER A 402 -4.66 2.77 -3.91
N THR A 403 -4.20 3.98 -4.22
CA THR A 403 -4.75 5.24 -3.69
C THR A 403 -4.83 6.30 -4.79
N GLU A 404 -5.69 7.28 -4.62
CA GLU A 404 -5.83 8.45 -5.48
C GLU A 404 -6.07 8.15 -6.97
N PRO A 405 -7.11 7.38 -7.30
CA PRO A 405 -8.12 6.75 -6.45
C PRO A 405 -7.80 5.28 -6.13
N ASN A 406 -8.49 4.70 -5.14
CA ASN A 406 -8.36 3.26 -4.88
C ASN A 406 -9.18 2.43 -5.88
N LEU A 407 -8.52 1.89 -6.90
CA LEU A 407 -9.13 1.03 -7.93
C LEU A 407 -9.31 -0.43 -7.49
N GLN A 408 -8.63 -0.86 -6.41
CA GLN A 408 -8.75 -2.24 -5.88
C GLN A 408 -10.05 -2.48 -5.12
N ASN A 409 -10.77 -1.42 -4.74
CA ASN A 409 -11.99 -1.50 -3.94
C ASN A 409 -13.29 -1.31 -4.75
N ILE A 410 -13.24 -1.35 -6.08
CA ILE A 410 -14.44 -1.30 -6.91
C ILE A 410 -15.33 -2.51 -6.60
N PRO A 411 -16.61 -2.31 -6.20
CA PRO A 411 -17.44 -3.40 -5.68
C PRO A 411 -17.71 -4.49 -6.70
N MET A 412 -17.52 -5.76 -6.30
CA MET A 412 -17.76 -6.95 -7.14
C MET A 412 -18.96 -7.79 -6.70
N ARG A 413 -19.42 -7.63 -5.45
CA ARG A 413 -20.50 -8.46 -4.90
C ARG A 413 -21.89 -8.07 -5.41
N MET A 414 -22.10 -6.78 -5.63
CA MET A 414 -23.37 -6.24 -6.13
C MET A 414 -23.29 -6.06 -7.65
N GLU A 415 -24.34 -6.44 -8.36
CA GLU A 415 -24.39 -6.28 -9.82
C GLU A 415 -24.20 -4.82 -10.25
N LEU A 416 -24.90 -3.88 -9.59
CA LEU A 416 -24.71 -2.45 -9.86
C LEU A 416 -23.25 -2.01 -9.63
N GLY A 417 -22.58 -2.52 -8.61
CA GLY A 417 -21.16 -2.22 -8.38
C GLY A 417 -20.27 -2.74 -9.52
N ARG A 418 -20.53 -3.96 -10.01
CA ARG A 418 -19.79 -4.53 -11.16
C ARG A 418 -19.95 -3.73 -12.44
N GLN A 419 -21.14 -3.12 -12.66
CA GLN A 419 -21.42 -2.28 -13.85
C GLN A 419 -20.43 -1.11 -14.01
N ILE A 420 -19.85 -0.59 -12.91
CA ILE A 420 -18.82 0.46 -12.96
C ILE A 420 -17.62 0.00 -13.80
N ARG A 421 -17.27 -1.29 -13.76
CA ARG A 421 -16.13 -1.81 -14.55
C ARG A 421 -16.31 -1.66 -16.06
N LYS A 422 -17.54 -1.44 -16.55
CA LYS A 422 -17.81 -1.22 -17.99
C LYS A 422 -17.24 0.10 -18.51
N VAL A 423 -17.09 1.10 -17.65
CA VAL A 423 -16.56 2.40 -18.06
C VAL A 423 -15.05 2.39 -18.25
N PHE A 424 -14.35 1.38 -17.71
CA PHE A 424 -12.93 1.18 -17.93
C PHE A 424 -12.74 0.41 -19.22
N ILE A 425 -12.07 1.02 -20.17
CA ILE A 425 -11.90 0.51 -21.53
C ILE A 425 -10.43 0.48 -21.94
N PRO A 426 -10.03 -0.41 -22.81
CA PRO A 426 -8.71 -0.35 -23.44
C PRO A 426 -8.65 0.79 -24.46
N ARG A 427 -7.44 1.19 -24.86
CA ARG A 427 -7.22 2.10 -25.99
C ARG A 427 -7.69 1.48 -27.31
N GLU A 428 -7.89 2.29 -28.33
CA GLU A 428 -8.33 1.81 -29.66
C GLU A 428 -7.34 0.80 -30.24
N GLY A 429 -7.84 -0.31 -30.77
CA GLY A 429 -7.02 -1.43 -31.28
C GLY A 429 -6.47 -2.39 -30.22
N TYR A 430 -6.95 -2.23 -28.97
CA TYR A 430 -6.57 -3.09 -27.84
C TYR A 430 -7.80 -3.75 -27.22
N GLU A 431 -7.56 -4.74 -26.40
CA GLU A 431 -8.53 -5.36 -25.48
C GLU A 431 -7.92 -5.50 -24.10
N PHE A 432 -8.75 -5.72 -23.07
CA PHE A 432 -8.26 -6.13 -21.77
C PHE A 432 -8.08 -7.65 -21.72
N MET A 433 -6.99 -8.06 -21.11
CA MET A 433 -6.74 -9.45 -20.73
C MET A 433 -6.51 -9.50 -19.23
N ASP A 434 -7.45 -10.15 -18.51
CA ASP A 434 -7.43 -10.30 -17.05
C ASP A 434 -7.03 -11.74 -16.72
N ALA A 435 -6.03 -11.89 -15.86
CA ALA A 435 -5.57 -13.19 -15.38
C ALA A 435 -5.61 -13.19 -13.85
N ASP A 436 -6.45 -14.05 -13.27
CA ASP A 436 -6.73 -14.18 -11.84
C ASP A 436 -6.20 -15.52 -11.32
N TYR A 437 -5.47 -15.53 -10.22
CA TYR A 437 -5.04 -16.77 -9.60
C TYR A 437 -6.21 -17.53 -8.98
N SER A 438 -6.38 -18.76 -9.39
CA SER A 438 -7.37 -19.65 -8.80
C SER A 438 -6.95 -20.10 -7.40
N GLN A 439 -7.51 -19.45 -6.38
CA GLN A 439 -7.40 -19.82 -4.96
C GLN A 439 -5.95 -19.89 -4.44
N ILE A 440 -5.14 -18.89 -4.76
CA ILE A 440 -3.70 -18.86 -4.44
C ILE A 440 -3.42 -19.12 -2.95
N GLU A 441 -4.17 -18.51 -2.02
CA GLU A 441 -3.93 -18.66 -0.58
C GLU A 441 -4.13 -20.11 -0.10
N LEU A 442 -5.10 -20.83 -0.66
CA LEU A 442 -5.32 -22.24 -0.32
C LEU A 442 -4.24 -23.16 -0.93
N ARG A 443 -3.73 -22.83 -2.12
CA ARG A 443 -2.60 -23.54 -2.76
C ARG A 443 -1.31 -23.32 -1.97
N VAL A 444 -1.07 -22.10 -1.48
CA VAL A 444 0.01 -21.77 -0.56
C VAL A 444 -0.12 -22.55 0.74
N LEU A 445 -1.34 -22.62 1.33
CA LEU A 445 -1.59 -23.44 2.53
C LEU A 445 -1.29 -24.92 2.30
N ALA A 446 -1.72 -25.48 1.17
CA ALA A 446 -1.45 -26.88 0.81
C ALA A 446 0.06 -27.16 0.75
N HIS A 447 0.81 -26.29 0.07
CA HIS A 447 2.26 -26.40 -0.04
C HIS A 447 2.96 -26.27 1.32
N MET A 448 2.68 -25.18 2.06
CA MET A 448 3.37 -24.88 3.32
C MET A 448 3.06 -25.90 4.42
N SER A 449 1.84 -26.44 4.49
CA SER A 449 1.46 -27.47 5.45
C SER A 449 2.02 -28.85 5.07
N GLY A 450 2.25 -29.11 3.80
CA GLY A 450 2.65 -30.43 3.28
C GLY A 450 1.57 -31.49 3.53
N ASP A 451 0.30 -31.09 3.63
CA ASP A 451 -0.83 -32.02 3.79
C ASP A 451 -1.10 -32.75 2.47
N GLU A 452 -0.78 -34.04 2.45
CA GLU A 452 -0.88 -34.85 1.23
C GLU A 452 -2.31 -34.94 0.69
N GLN A 453 -3.31 -34.98 1.57
CA GLN A 453 -4.71 -35.05 1.15
C GLN A 453 -5.17 -33.74 0.50
N LEU A 454 -4.69 -32.59 1.02
CA LEU A 454 -4.99 -31.29 0.45
C LEU A 454 -4.23 -31.09 -0.86
N ILE A 455 -2.96 -31.51 -0.95
CA ILE A 455 -2.15 -31.49 -2.17
C ILE A 455 -2.78 -32.35 -3.26
N ASP A 456 -3.19 -33.60 -2.93
CA ASP A 456 -3.81 -34.50 -3.90
C ASP A 456 -5.16 -34.00 -4.38
N ALA A 457 -5.95 -33.31 -3.54
CA ALA A 457 -7.18 -32.67 -3.94
C ALA A 457 -6.96 -31.63 -5.06
N TYR A 458 -5.85 -30.89 -5.01
CA TYR A 458 -5.48 -29.94 -6.07
C TYR A 458 -4.94 -30.65 -7.33
N ARG A 459 -4.23 -31.78 -7.19
CA ARG A 459 -3.73 -32.56 -8.34
C ARG A 459 -4.82 -33.21 -9.16
N GLN A 460 -5.98 -33.49 -8.55
CA GLN A 460 -7.13 -34.06 -9.23
C GLN A 460 -7.91 -33.05 -10.09
N GLU A 461 -7.51 -31.77 -10.08
CA GLU A 461 -8.14 -30.65 -10.82
C GLU A 461 -9.65 -30.54 -10.56
N GLU A 462 -10.12 -31.02 -9.40
CA GLU A 462 -11.52 -30.95 -8.99
C GLU A 462 -11.79 -29.71 -8.10
N ASP A 463 -13.07 -29.39 -7.94
CA ASP A 463 -13.49 -28.30 -7.05
C ASP A 463 -13.13 -28.57 -5.59
N ILE A 464 -12.08 -27.91 -5.08
CA ILE A 464 -11.57 -28.07 -3.71
C ILE A 464 -12.63 -27.85 -2.65
N HIS A 465 -13.58 -26.93 -2.86
CA HIS A 465 -14.66 -26.70 -1.92
C HIS A 465 -15.65 -27.85 -1.91
N ARG A 466 -15.88 -28.48 -3.05
CA ARG A 466 -16.73 -29.65 -3.18
C ARG A 466 -16.05 -30.89 -2.58
N ILE A 467 -14.74 -31.06 -2.80
CA ILE A 467 -13.95 -32.13 -2.16
C ILE A 467 -13.98 -31.95 -0.63
N THR A 468 -13.72 -30.76 -0.14
CA THR A 468 -13.78 -30.46 1.30
C THR A 468 -15.18 -30.74 1.85
N ALA A 469 -16.25 -30.32 1.16
CA ALA A 469 -17.62 -30.60 1.54
C ALA A 469 -17.90 -32.10 1.62
N SER A 470 -17.51 -32.87 0.61
CA SER A 470 -17.66 -34.33 0.57
C SER A 470 -17.03 -34.99 1.79
N LYS A 471 -15.80 -34.59 2.15
CA LYS A 471 -15.05 -35.12 3.27
C LYS A 471 -15.60 -34.66 4.62
N VAL A 472 -15.84 -33.37 4.80
CA VAL A 472 -16.30 -32.76 6.06
C VAL A 472 -17.72 -33.15 6.41
N PHE A 473 -18.62 -33.27 5.41
CA PHE A 473 -20.03 -33.66 5.63
C PHE A 473 -20.29 -35.13 5.38
N HIS A 474 -19.27 -35.94 5.07
CA HIS A 474 -19.41 -37.37 4.74
C HIS A 474 -20.46 -37.64 3.65
N THR A 475 -20.51 -36.77 2.65
CA THR A 475 -21.43 -36.84 1.52
C THR A 475 -20.64 -37.25 0.25
N PRO A 476 -21.13 -38.24 -0.55
CA PRO A 476 -20.48 -38.56 -1.84
C PRO A 476 -20.30 -37.29 -2.71
N PHE A 477 -19.18 -37.19 -3.42
CA PHE A 477 -18.80 -35.98 -4.18
C PHE A 477 -19.93 -35.50 -5.11
N GLU A 478 -20.57 -36.42 -5.83
CA GLU A 478 -21.65 -36.11 -6.77
C GLU A 478 -22.94 -35.66 -6.08
N GLN A 479 -23.10 -35.96 -4.81
CA GLN A 479 -24.28 -35.61 -4.01
C GLN A 479 -24.08 -34.36 -3.14
N VAL A 480 -22.90 -33.75 -3.19
CA VAL A 480 -22.64 -32.51 -2.46
C VAL A 480 -23.57 -31.42 -2.97
N THR A 481 -24.36 -30.86 -2.07
CA THR A 481 -25.27 -29.76 -2.38
C THR A 481 -24.53 -28.41 -2.47
N ASP A 482 -25.14 -27.44 -3.16
CA ASP A 482 -24.57 -26.07 -3.25
C ASP A 482 -24.41 -25.41 -1.88
N LEU A 483 -25.32 -25.72 -0.93
CA LEU A 483 -25.22 -25.25 0.45
C LEU A 483 -23.98 -25.83 1.15
N GLN A 484 -23.78 -27.15 1.05
CA GLN A 484 -22.60 -27.80 1.63
C GLN A 484 -21.29 -27.27 1.00
N ARG A 485 -21.27 -27.10 -0.32
CA ARG A 485 -20.12 -26.51 -1.03
C ARG A 485 -19.84 -25.08 -0.54
N ARG A 486 -20.87 -24.24 -0.38
CA ARG A 486 -20.76 -22.88 0.15
C ARG A 486 -20.25 -22.87 1.59
N ASN A 487 -20.75 -23.78 2.44
CA ASN A 487 -20.30 -23.90 3.82
C ASN A 487 -18.84 -24.35 3.89
N ALA A 488 -18.44 -25.33 3.07
CA ALA A 488 -17.04 -25.76 2.96
C ALA A 488 -16.13 -24.64 2.45
N LYS A 489 -16.60 -23.81 1.51
CA LYS A 489 -15.87 -22.62 1.07
C LYS A 489 -15.60 -21.66 2.22
N ALA A 490 -16.61 -21.38 3.05
CA ALA A 490 -16.45 -20.53 4.23
C ALA A 490 -15.49 -21.14 5.28
N VAL A 491 -15.50 -22.48 5.46
CA VAL A 491 -14.55 -23.17 6.32
C VAL A 491 -13.13 -23.07 5.76
N ASN A 492 -12.92 -23.38 4.48
CA ASN A 492 -11.61 -23.31 3.82
C ASN A 492 -10.95 -21.94 4.00
N PHE A 493 -11.68 -20.86 3.66
CA PHE A 493 -11.16 -19.50 3.84
C PHE A 493 -11.07 -19.12 5.32
N GLY A 494 -12.04 -19.53 6.12
CA GLY A 494 -12.04 -19.29 7.57
C GLY A 494 -10.77 -19.83 8.24
N ILE A 495 -10.32 -21.02 7.87
CA ILE A 495 -9.09 -21.62 8.41
C ILE A 495 -7.87 -20.77 8.05
N VAL A 496 -7.74 -20.33 6.79
CA VAL A 496 -6.64 -19.42 6.35
C VAL A 496 -6.61 -18.14 7.17
N TYR A 497 -7.80 -17.60 7.52
CA TYR A 497 -7.92 -16.36 8.31
C TYR A 497 -7.95 -16.57 9.83
N GLY A 498 -7.75 -17.80 10.29
CA GLY A 498 -7.76 -18.12 11.73
C GLY A 498 -9.12 -17.91 12.38
N ILE A 499 -10.22 -18.27 11.68
CA ILE A 499 -11.57 -18.04 12.15
C ILE A 499 -11.87 -18.87 13.41
N SER A 500 -12.57 -18.28 14.38
CA SER A 500 -13.11 -18.99 15.53
C SER A 500 -14.46 -19.64 15.21
N SER A 501 -14.85 -20.65 16.01
CA SER A 501 -16.19 -21.26 15.90
C SER A 501 -17.31 -20.22 16.07
N PHE A 502 -17.08 -19.15 16.82
CA PHE A 502 -18.02 -18.05 16.94
C PHE A 502 -18.10 -17.25 15.62
N GLY A 503 -16.97 -16.88 15.03
CA GLY A 503 -16.93 -16.18 13.73
C GLY A 503 -17.64 -17.00 12.65
N LEU A 504 -17.25 -18.27 12.49
CA LEU A 504 -17.84 -19.16 11.49
C LEU A 504 -19.36 -19.35 11.71
N SER A 505 -19.83 -19.42 12.97
CA SER A 505 -21.26 -19.53 13.28
C SER A 505 -22.05 -18.31 12.83
N GLN A 506 -21.46 -17.11 12.91
CA GLN A 506 -22.07 -15.88 12.41
C GLN A 506 -22.10 -15.85 10.87
N ASP A 507 -20.99 -16.22 10.22
CA ASP A 507 -20.88 -16.19 8.76
C ASP A 507 -21.84 -17.18 8.07
N LEU A 508 -22.03 -18.34 8.67
CA LEU A 508 -22.91 -19.39 8.13
C LEU A 508 -24.33 -19.35 8.69
N SER A 509 -24.63 -18.51 9.68
CA SER A 509 -25.91 -18.48 10.39
C SER A 509 -26.30 -19.84 11.01
N ILE A 510 -25.29 -20.54 11.58
CA ILE A 510 -25.46 -21.85 12.27
C ILE A 510 -25.09 -21.72 13.74
N SER A 511 -25.39 -22.78 14.52
CA SER A 511 -24.99 -22.80 15.91
C SER A 511 -23.47 -22.83 16.09
N LYS A 512 -22.97 -22.25 17.20
CA LYS A 512 -21.54 -22.32 17.55
C LYS A 512 -21.03 -23.76 17.68
N LYS A 513 -21.89 -24.69 18.08
CA LYS A 513 -21.56 -26.12 18.19
C LYS A 513 -21.33 -26.74 16.81
N GLU A 514 -22.22 -26.47 15.86
CA GLU A 514 -22.07 -26.94 14.46
C GLU A 514 -20.82 -26.34 13.81
N ALA A 515 -20.57 -25.03 13.99
CA ALA A 515 -19.38 -24.40 13.50
C ALA A 515 -18.09 -25.03 14.08
N ALA A 516 -18.11 -25.36 15.38
CA ALA A 516 -16.97 -26.05 16.00
C ALA A 516 -16.77 -27.46 15.41
N GLN A 517 -17.87 -28.19 15.14
CA GLN A 517 -17.81 -29.52 14.50
C GLN A 517 -17.25 -29.43 13.07
N TYR A 518 -17.61 -28.42 12.29
CA TYR A 518 -17.05 -28.23 10.94
C TYR A 518 -15.54 -27.98 10.98
N ILE A 519 -15.07 -27.14 11.90
CA ILE A 519 -13.63 -26.88 12.07
C ILE A 519 -12.90 -28.17 12.53
N GLU A 520 -13.45 -28.93 13.46
CA GLU A 520 -12.89 -30.18 13.92
C GLU A 520 -12.81 -31.23 12.80
N GLN A 521 -13.87 -31.39 12.03
CA GLN A 521 -13.92 -32.30 10.88
C GLN A 521 -12.93 -31.89 9.78
N TYR A 522 -12.79 -30.58 9.53
CA TYR A 522 -11.78 -30.07 8.61
C TYR A 522 -10.36 -30.49 9.03
N PHE A 523 -10.01 -30.28 10.30
CA PHE A 523 -8.69 -30.66 10.81
C PHE A 523 -8.50 -32.16 10.94
N ALA A 524 -9.56 -32.93 11.15
CA ALA A 524 -9.49 -34.38 11.08
C ALA A 524 -9.24 -34.88 9.63
N THR A 525 -9.76 -34.13 8.65
CA THR A 525 -9.54 -34.40 7.22
C THR A 525 -8.13 -34.00 6.77
N TYR A 526 -7.63 -32.85 7.26
CA TYR A 526 -6.34 -32.27 6.90
C TYR A 526 -5.46 -32.08 8.15
N PRO A 527 -4.92 -33.17 8.75
CA PRO A 527 -4.23 -33.10 10.03
C PRO A 527 -2.94 -32.30 9.99
N LYS A 528 -2.18 -32.34 8.88
CA LYS A 528 -0.94 -31.57 8.75
C LYS A 528 -1.22 -30.06 8.64
N VAL A 529 -2.38 -29.64 8.15
CA VAL A 529 -2.80 -28.24 8.21
C VAL A 529 -2.92 -27.76 9.65
N LYS A 530 -3.52 -28.60 10.55
CA LYS A 530 -3.62 -28.27 11.97
C LYS A 530 -2.24 -28.15 12.63
N GLU A 531 -1.36 -29.12 12.40
CA GLU A 531 0.01 -29.12 12.92
C GLU A 531 0.78 -27.88 12.44
N PHE A 532 0.64 -27.53 11.16
CA PHE A 532 1.27 -26.35 10.57
C PHE A 532 0.80 -25.05 11.22
N ILE A 533 -0.50 -24.87 11.38
CA ILE A 533 -1.08 -23.67 12.00
C ILE A 533 -0.64 -23.54 13.46
N ASP A 534 -0.67 -24.65 14.23
CA ASP A 534 -0.23 -24.65 15.62
C ASP A 534 1.27 -24.28 15.72
N LYS A 535 2.09 -24.79 14.79
CA LYS A 535 3.51 -24.46 14.69
C LYS A 535 3.74 -22.98 14.36
N LEU A 536 2.99 -22.40 13.41
CA LEU A 536 3.09 -20.97 13.10
C LEU A 536 2.87 -20.10 14.34
N VAL A 537 1.87 -20.44 15.15
CA VAL A 537 1.59 -19.69 16.39
C VAL A 537 2.68 -19.89 17.43
N ALA A 538 3.20 -21.11 17.58
CA ALA A 538 4.27 -21.41 18.51
C ALA A 538 5.57 -20.69 18.12
N ASP A 539 5.97 -20.79 16.84
CA ASP A 539 7.16 -20.13 16.31
C ASP A 539 7.07 -18.60 16.44
N ALA A 540 5.88 -18.03 16.15
CA ALA A 540 5.66 -16.58 16.29
C ALA A 540 5.73 -16.12 17.76
N LYS A 541 5.27 -16.90 18.72
CA LYS A 541 5.43 -16.62 20.16
C LYS A 541 6.89 -16.64 20.61
N GLU A 542 7.69 -17.53 20.04
CA GLU A 542 9.12 -17.63 20.37
C GLU A 542 9.92 -16.51 19.70
N LYS A 543 9.72 -16.27 18.40
CA LYS A 543 10.51 -15.33 17.59
C LYS A 543 10.05 -13.88 17.72
N GLY A 544 8.79 -13.64 18.08
CA GLY A 544 8.14 -12.32 18.07
C GLY A 544 7.68 -11.84 16.69
N TYR A 545 7.86 -12.64 15.64
CA TYR A 545 7.45 -12.36 14.28
C TYR A 545 7.07 -13.64 13.53
N THR A 546 6.42 -13.47 12.40
CA THR A 546 6.18 -14.52 11.41
C THR A 546 6.79 -14.13 10.07
N GLU A 547 7.00 -15.11 9.19
CA GLU A 547 7.65 -14.89 7.89
C GLU A 547 6.97 -15.65 6.74
N THR A 548 7.07 -15.10 5.51
CA THR A 548 6.60 -15.75 4.28
C THR A 548 7.64 -16.78 3.79
N MET A 549 7.28 -17.56 2.77
CA MET A 549 8.22 -18.44 2.07
C MET A 549 9.44 -17.70 1.49
N PHE A 550 9.30 -16.42 1.19
CA PHE A 550 10.34 -15.58 0.61
C PHE A 550 11.09 -14.74 1.66
N GLY A 551 10.86 -15.01 2.96
CA GLY A 551 11.57 -14.39 4.06
C GLY A 551 11.03 -13.01 4.48
N ARG A 552 9.91 -12.55 3.95
CA ARG A 552 9.25 -11.31 4.43
C ARG A 552 8.80 -11.51 5.87
N ARG A 553 9.20 -10.60 6.76
CA ARG A 553 8.88 -10.67 8.18
C ARG A 553 7.76 -9.71 8.57
N ARG A 554 6.90 -10.19 9.46
CA ARG A 554 5.89 -9.38 10.14
C ARG A 554 6.02 -9.55 11.65
N PRO A 555 6.47 -8.53 12.38
CA PRO A 555 6.44 -8.52 13.84
C PRO A 555 5.01 -8.65 14.38
N ILE A 556 4.83 -9.31 15.52
CA ILE A 556 3.52 -9.50 16.16
C ILE A 556 3.63 -9.18 17.66
N PRO A 557 3.74 -7.90 18.04
CA PRO A 557 3.89 -7.49 19.44
C PRO A 557 2.67 -7.88 20.29
N GLU A 558 1.50 -8.06 19.69
CA GLU A 558 0.28 -8.45 20.37
C GLU A 558 0.38 -9.80 21.09
N LEU A 559 1.24 -10.71 20.63
CA LEU A 559 1.43 -12.02 21.24
C LEU A 559 1.97 -11.95 22.67
N SER A 560 2.71 -10.89 23.02
CA SER A 560 3.24 -10.65 24.37
C SER A 560 2.30 -9.84 25.27
N SER A 561 1.13 -9.40 24.77
CA SER A 561 0.19 -8.59 25.55
C SER A 561 -0.43 -9.38 26.70
N SER A 562 -0.62 -8.73 27.85
CA SER A 562 -1.40 -9.26 28.97
C SER A 562 -2.91 -9.34 28.66
N ASN A 563 -3.39 -8.56 27.67
CA ASN A 563 -4.80 -8.56 27.25
C ASN A 563 -5.11 -9.76 26.36
N PHE A 564 -6.05 -10.60 26.79
CA PHE A 564 -6.49 -11.80 26.05
C PHE A 564 -6.96 -11.48 24.61
N MET A 565 -7.72 -10.40 24.42
CA MET A 565 -8.24 -10.05 23.08
C MET A 565 -7.10 -9.67 22.11
N GLN A 566 -6.10 -8.95 22.60
CA GLN A 566 -4.91 -8.62 21.81
C GLN A 566 -4.09 -9.87 21.48
N ARG A 567 -3.82 -10.75 22.47
CA ARG A 567 -3.12 -12.02 22.20
C ARG A 567 -3.85 -12.87 21.18
N SER A 568 -5.18 -13.01 21.32
CA SER A 568 -6.00 -13.79 20.37
C SER A 568 -6.00 -13.16 18.97
N PHE A 569 -5.91 -11.84 18.87
CA PHE A 569 -5.68 -11.16 17.60
C PHE A 569 -4.30 -11.48 17.03
N GLY A 570 -3.25 -11.40 17.85
CA GLY A 570 -1.88 -11.76 17.45
C GLY A 570 -1.76 -13.22 16.97
N GLU A 571 -2.46 -14.16 17.60
CA GLU A 571 -2.49 -15.56 17.14
C GLU A 571 -3.13 -15.69 15.75
N ARG A 572 -4.23 -14.99 15.47
CA ARG A 572 -4.82 -14.99 14.12
C ARG A 572 -3.89 -14.34 13.08
N VAL A 573 -3.19 -13.28 13.45
CA VAL A 573 -2.16 -12.67 12.58
C VAL A 573 -1.05 -13.68 12.28
N ALA A 574 -0.58 -14.42 13.28
CA ALA A 574 0.46 -15.44 13.11
C ALA A 574 0.05 -16.57 12.15
N MET A 575 -1.23 -16.95 12.16
CA MET A 575 -1.78 -17.96 11.26
C MET A 575 -1.91 -17.44 9.82
N ASN A 576 -2.44 -16.22 9.65
CA ASN A 576 -2.80 -15.67 8.34
C ASN A 576 -1.61 -15.05 7.59
N ALA A 577 -0.77 -14.27 8.28
CA ALA A 577 0.23 -13.44 7.62
C ALA A 577 1.25 -14.21 6.77
N PRO A 578 1.72 -15.41 7.13
CA PRO A 578 2.61 -16.20 6.27
C PRO A 578 1.95 -16.61 4.96
N ILE A 579 0.68 -16.99 5.00
CA ILE A 579 -0.08 -17.48 3.84
C ILE A 579 -0.41 -16.29 2.92
N GLN A 580 -1.03 -15.26 3.46
CA GLN A 580 -1.42 -14.07 2.71
C GLN A 580 -0.20 -13.31 2.17
N GLY A 581 0.87 -13.20 2.97
CA GLY A 581 2.10 -12.55 2.53
C GLY A 581 2.82 -13.35 1.45
N THR A 582 2.85 -14.69 1.53
CA THR A 582 3.43 -15.53 0.47
C THR A 582 2.63 -15.38 -0.83
N ALA A 583 1.29 -15.34 -0.77
CA ALA A 583 0.47 -15.07 -1.94
C ALA A 583 0.78 -13.69 -2.57
N ALA A 584 0.96 -12.67 -1.73
CA ALA A 584 1.36 -11.34 -2.19
C ALA A 584 2.75 -11.33 -2.84
N ASP A 585 3.70 -12.05 -2.27
CA ASP A 585 5.06 -12.20 -2.84
C ASP A 585 5.02 -12.92 -4.19
N ILE A 586 4.21 -13.97 -4.34
CA ILE A 586 4.02 -14.68 -5.63
C ILE A 586 3.46 -13.74 -6.70
N ILE A 587 2.46 -12.92 -6.36
CA ILE A 587 1.89 -11.94 -7.30
C ILE A 587 2.95 -10.92 -7.72
N LYS A 588 3.77 -10.43 -6.80
CA LYS A 588 4.87 -9.51 -7.11
C LYS A 588 5.89 -10.11 -8.07
N ILE A 589 6.26 -11.37 -7.86
CA ILE A 589 7.15 -12.11 -8.77
C ILE A 589 6.48 -12.25 -10.15
N ALA A 590 5.20 -12.60 -10.20
CA ALA A 590 4.45 -12.70 -11.45
C ALA A 590 4.42 -11.36 -12.21
N MET A 591 4.15 -10.24 -11.49
CA MET A 591 4.17 -8.90 -12.08
C MET A 591 5.52 -8.57 -12.72
N ILE A 592 6.62 -8.83 -12.00
CA ILE A 592 7.98 -8.58 -12.50
C ILE A 592 8.25 -9.43 -13.74
N LYS A 593 7.93 -10.73 -13.72
CA LYS A 593 8.15 -11.63 -14.84
C LYS A 593 7.32 -11.25 -16.07
N VAL A 594 6.03 -10.96 -15.90
CA VAL A 594 5.12 -10.53 -16.97
C VAL A 594 5.60 -9.22 -17.58
N TRP A 595 5.85 -8.20 -16.75
CA TRP A 595 6.33 -6.90 -17.19
C TRP A 595 7.65 -7.02 -17.97
N LYS A 596 8.60 -7.81 -17.46
CA LYS A 596 9.90 -8.05 -18.10
C LYS A 596 9.74 -8.74 -19.45
N ALA A 597 8.92 -9.79 -19.54
CA ALA A 597 8.66 -10.50 -20.79
C ALA A 597 8.01 -9.60 -21.86
N LEU A 598 7.03 -8.79 -21.48
CA LEU A 598 6.41 -7.82 -22.39
C LEU A 598 7.43 -6.80 -22.95
N LYS A 599 8.36 -6.34 -22.11
CA LYS A 599 9.42 -5.39 -22.51
C LYS A 599 10.51 -6.04 -23.37
N GLU A 600 11.02 -7.20 -22.98
CA GLU A 600 12.10 -7.89 -23.68
C GLU A 600 11.68 -8.34 -25.09
N GLU A 601 10.42 -8.71 -25.28
CA GLU A 601 9.88 -9.03 -26.59
C GLU A 601 9.45 -7.80 -27.41
N GLY A 602 9.57 -6.60 -26.84
CA GLY A 602 9.23 -5.35 -27.53
C GLY A 602 7.75 -5.20 -27.85
N LEU A 603 6.87 -5.86 -27.07
CA LEU A 603 5.43 -5.82 -27.29
C LEU A 603 4.86 -4.43 -26.95
N LYS A 604 3.73 -4.10 -27.59
CA LYS A 604 2.97 -2.86 -27.32
C LYS A 604 2.05 -2.99 -26.11
N SER A 605 1.70 -4.23 -25.76
CA SER A 605 0.85 -4.56 -24.61
C SER A 605 1.48 -4.16 -23.29
N ARG A 606 0.67 -3.71 -22.31
CA ARG A 606 1.16 -3.17 -21.03
C ARG A 606 0.38 -3.74 -19.85
N LEU A 607 1.10 -4.14 -18.79
CA LEU A 607 0.52 -4.39 -17.48
C LEU A 607 0.07 -3.05 -16.88
N ILE A 608 -1.22 -2.91 -16.55
CA ILE A 608 -1.80 -1.63 -16.13
C ILE A 608 -2.40 -1.64 -14.72
N LEU A 609 -2.95 -2.77 -14.26
CA LEU A 609 -3.53 -2.90 -12.93
C LEU A 609 -3.15 -4.22 -12.28
N GLN A 610 -3.05 -4.18 -10.96
CA GLN A 610 -3.04 -5.35 -10.08
C GLN A 610 -4.15 -5.16 -9.04
N VAL A 611 -5.08 -6.11 -8.93
CA VAL A 611 -6.20 -6.07 -8.00
C VAL A 611 -6.32 -7.40 -7.28
N HIS A 612 -6.04 -7.43 -5.98
CA HIS A 612 -6.00 -8.63 -5.15
C HIS A 612 -5.03 -9.71 -5.67
N ASP A 613 -5.53 -10.70 -6.39
CA ASP A 613 -4.80 -11.83 -7.00
C ASP A 613 -4.89 -11.84 -8.53
N GLU A 614 -5.39 -10.74 -9.14
CA GLU A 614 -5.51 -10.57 -10.59
C GLU A 614 -4.49 -9.58 -11.17
N LEU A 615 -4.10 -9.81 -12.42
CA LEU A 615 -3.28 -8.92 -13.25
C LEU A 615 -4.09 -8.54 -14.50
N LEU A 616 -4.23 -7.23 -14.75
CA LEU A 616 -4.91 -6.71 -15.93
C LEU A 616 -3.88 -6.14 -16.92
N VAL A 617 -3.87 -6.67 -18.12
CA VAL A 617 -3.02 -6.24 -19.24
C VAL A 617 -3.88 -5.56 -20.31
N GLU A 618 -3.49 -4.38 -20.73
CA GLU A 618 -4.02 -3.72 -21.92
C GLU A 618 -3.27 -4.29 -23.12
N THR A 619 -3.92 -5.16 -23.88
CA THR A 619 -3.33 -6.06 -24.87
C THR A 619 -3.64 -5.59 -26.28
N ALA A 620 -2.61 -5.36 -27.10
CA ALA A 620 -2.80 -5.07 -28.52
C ALA A 620 -3.41 -6.31 -29.21
N GLN A 621 -4.45 -6.13 -30.03
CA GLN A 621 -5.20 -7.25 -30.62
C GLN A 621 -4.32 -8.22 -31.42
N GLU A 622 -3.30 -7.70 -32.11
CA GLU A 622 -2.34 -8.53 -32.84
C GLU A 622 -1.40 -9.34 -31.94
N GLU A 623 -1.30 -9.01 -30.65
CA GLU A 623 -0.43 -9.65 -29.67
C GLU A 623 -1.19 -10.59 -28.72
N GLU A 624 -2.53 -10.73 -28.85
CA GLU A 624 -3.39 -11.49 -27.93
C GLU A 624 -2.84 -12.88 -27.60
N ALA A 625 -2.51 -13.66 -28.61
CA ALA A 625 -2.02 -15.02 -28.41
C ALA A 625 -0.70 -15.05 -27.61
N ARG A 626 0.22 -14.13 -27.90
CA ARG A 626 1.51 -14.09 -27.21
C ARG A 626 1.38 -13.59 -25.77
N VAL A 627 0.58 -12.56 -25.53
CA VAL A 627 0.31 -12.05 -24.17
C VAL A 627 -0.37 -13.11 -23.30
N ARG A 628 -1.28 -13.89 -23.87
CA ARG A 628 -1.92 -15.04 -23.20
C ARG A 628 -0.88 -16.08 -22.76
N GLU A 629 0.07 -16.43 -23.61
CA GLU A 629 1.17 -17.31 -23.27
C GLU A 629 2.05 -16.72 -22.16
N ILE A 630 2.46 -15.45 -22.29
CA ILE A 630 3.27 -14.74 -21.30
C ILE A 630 2.60 -14.74 -19.93
N LEU A 631 1.32 -14.38 -19.82
CA LEU A 631 0.58 -14.41 -18.58
C LEU A 631 0.52 -15.82 -18.01
N THR A 632 0.17 -16.81 -18.84
CA THR A 632 0.04 -18.19 -18.38
C THR A 632 1.36 -18.74 -17.86
N GLU A 633 2.45 -18.60 -18.61
CA GLU A 633 3.76 -19.13 -18.24
C GLU A 633 4.33 -18.43 -17.00
N ASN A 634 4.30 -17.11 -16.97
CA ASN A 634 4.94 -16.33 -15.90
C ASN A 634 4.15 -16.34 -14.58
N MET A 635 2.82 -16.36 -14.64
CA MET A 635 2.02 -16.48 -13.43
C MET A 635 2.09 -17.91 -12.86
N LYS A 636 1.95 -18.94 -13.67
CA LYS A 636 2.04 -20.33 -13.21
C LYS A 636 3.44 -20.70 -12.70
N SER A 637 4.50 -20.09 -13.22
CA SER A 637 5.89 -20.32 -12.81
C SER A 637 6.41 -19.31 -11.78
N ALA A 638 5.54 -18.49 -11.19
CA ALA A 638 5.98 -17.46 -10.23
C ALA A 638 6.56 -18.04 -8.95
N ALA A 639 6.15 -19.25 -8.56
CA ALA A 639 6.71 -20.00 -7.44
C ALA A 639 6.70 -21.51 -7.73
N ASP A 640 7.66 -22.23 -7.16
CA ASP A 640 7.70 -23.69 -7.17
C ASP A 640 6.97 -24.24 -5.94
N LEU A 641 5.72 -24.65 -6.13
CA LEU A 641 4.86 -25.20 -5.10
C LEU A 641 4.61 -26.69 -5.32
N ALA A 642 4.25 -27.41 -4.25
CA ALA A 642 3.81 -28.82 -4.32
C ALA A 642 2.50 -29.01 -5.13
N VAL A 643 1.79 -27.91 -5.37
CA VAL A 643 0.58 -27.81 -6.19
C VAL A 643 0.78 -26.76 -7.28
N THR A 644 0.31 -27.05 -8.49
CA THR A 644 0.42 -26.12 -9.62
C THR A 644 -0.36 -24.84 -9.33
N LEU A 645 0.24 -23.68 -9.62
CA LEU A 645 -0.51 -22.43 -9.66
C LEU A 645 -1.39 -22.41 -10.92
N GLU A 646 -2.68 -22.20 -10.72
CA GLU A 646 -3.64 -22.10 -11.83
C GLU A 646 -4.18 -20.69 -11.92
N ILE A 647 -4.50 -20.28 -13.16
CA ILE A 647 -5.07 -18.98 -13.46
C ILE A 647 -6.35 -19.12 -14.27
N ASP A 648 -7.30 -18.26 -14.04
CA ASP A 648 -8.46 -18.02 -14.88
C ASP A 648 -8.15 -16.78 -15.73
N LEU A 649 -8.21 -16.93 -17.07
CA LEU A 649 -7.82 -15.90 -18.01
C LEU A 649 -8.97 -15.57 -18.96
N HIS A 650 -9.37 -14.30 -18.96
CA HIS A 650 -10.46 -13.78 -19.79
C HIS A 650 -10.02 -12.55 -20.59
N THR A 651 -10.72 -12.28 -21.69
CA THR A 651 -10.52 -11.08 -22.51
C THR A 651 -11.84 -10.33 -22.68
N GLY A 652 -11.76 -9.01 -22.87
CA GLY A 652 -12.95 -8.20 -23.07
C GLY A 652 -12.67 -6.78 -23.55
N ASN A 653 -13.69 -6.14 -24.09
CA ASN A 653 -13.61 -4.75 -24.55
C ASN A 653 -13.79 -3.72 -23.41
N ASN A 654 -13.97 -4.18 -22.22
CA ASN A 654 -14.00 -3.40 -20.97
C ASN A 654 -13.65 -4.34 -19.80
N TRP A 655 -13.37 -3.75 -18.65
CA TRP A 655 -12.96 -4.54 -17.46
C TRP A 655 -14.09 -5.43 -16.90
N TYR A 656 -15.35 -5.14 -17.19
CA TYR A 656 -16.47 -6.00 -16.79
C TYR A 656 -16.50 -7.31 -17.62
N GLU A 657 -16.24 -7.21 -18.91
CA GLU A 657 -16.22 -8.37 -19.82
C GLU A 657 -14.98 -9.24 -19.65
N ALA A 658 -13.86 -8.62 -19.28
CA ALA A 658 -12.59 -9.32 -19.04
C ALA A 658 -12.55 -10.07 -17.68
N LYS A 659 -13.65 -10.08 -16.89
CA LYS A 659 -13.67 -10.71 -15.55
C LYS A 659 -14.64 -11.89 -15.46
#